data_562596814847302686f9fc142f617e9b
#
_entry.id   562596814847302686f9fc142f617e9b
#
_cell.length_a   1.000
_cell.length_b   1.000
_cell.length_c   1.000
_cell.angle_alpha   90.00
_cell.angle_beta   90.00
_cell.angle_gamma   90.00
#
_symmetry.space_group_name_H-M   'P 1'
#
loop_
_entity.id
_entity.type
_entity.pdbx_description
1 polymer ?
#
loop_
_entity_poly.entity_id
_entity_poly.type
_entity_poly.pdbx_seq_one_letter_code
_entity_poly.pdbx_strand_id
1 'polypeptide(L)'
;MYFSKKMIKKGYILVFAAFFSFCSFLNAETYGSQQLIPAGHWVYDALFMLSNETQRTSFATNAPISVGELKMYLNLVPYEKLGDAGKNLYDKLSDYLGEKAFKFDMGPVYFGFNLNAAPGVLYKSNSELDWSFATDYTGHNNSVNGYDILSPENYRDKADGSNIDWKKIDEIEMSKLKNPAEYERTVIQDSGAKYGAYSGFINSYGSKSFAEIPLYLGWSDYFIIHTGISFAKSFWGMDTDSNVTNIFYNTSDMDFFWPKTAYGSAGKTFEKWGVNINFGRQGLQVGKTLTGSVIYNSTFETEGYFQLNLYSPRMKYNLDVVQVSTDKYLYMHSVEARPLFDWIRFGILEATLVQSGFELKHLNPLMIMHSFGSWEDSDYVSDIEKEYYGEAHICQYMGISLEITPFKYSRLYFLYAQNEMQTPLELGSANANSIPDSLGFQAGFELTIPDKNNGWWTGTLEGIYTSPFCYIKQGADWSLYSTRNDMQSNSSVPLCSWIGSPFGPDAIGFQARVSYSQISKWNAELDYLFLAHGTNSFGLFNNTIEIDGKKYYSYYPSVLRKMGLVTDEEAEDIARTYVLTGSVQFTNSITAKASYDITPQMSLSGRATYSFIFNNKNEEGNFAHGFEGCLMFEYKLFE
;
A
#
# COMPACT_ATOMS: atom_id res chain seq x y z
N MET A 1 -3.92 -10.64 47.17
CA MET A 1 -5.36 -10.39 47.04
C MET A 1 -5.88 -11.33 45.93
N TYR A 2 -6.43 -12.49 46.33
CA TYR A 2 -6.91 -13.53 45.43
C TYR A 2 -8.29 -13.15 44.88
N PHE A 3 -8.42 -12.58 43.72
CA PHE A 3 -9.70 -12.50 43.02
C PHE A 3 -10.00 -13.86 42.36
N SER A 4 -11.07 -14.49 42.80
CA SER A 4 -11.50 -15.82 42.34
C SER A 4 -11.75 -15.82 40.84
N LYS A 5 -11.11 -16.74 40.08
CA LYS A 5 -11.33 -17.02 38.64
C LYS A 5 -12.81 -17.17 38.24
N LYS A 6 -13.68 -17.45 39.19
CA LYS A 6 -15.14 -17.61 39.03
C LYS A 6 -15.88 -16.26 38.90
N MET A 7 -15.37 -15.18 39.52
CA MET A 7 -15.95 -13.83 39.40
C MET A 7 -15.59 -13.19 38.07
N ILE A 8 -14.39 -13.45 37.56
CA ILE A 8 -13.94 -12.93 36.27
C ILE A 8 -14.79 -13.52 35.15
N LYS A 9 -15.03 -14.84 35.11
CA LYS A 9 -15.92 -15.48 34.11
C LYS A 9 -17.36 -14.95 34.11
N LYS A 10 -17.91 -14.64 35.31
CA LYS A 10 -19.26 -14.05 35.42
C LYS A 10 -19.30 -12.58 34.97
N GLY A 11 -18.22 -11.84 35.16
CA GLY A 11 -18.08 -10.47 34.70
C GLY A 11 -18.08 -10.37 33.17
N TYR A 12 -17.34 -11.22 32.50
CA TYR A 12 -17.33 -11.25 31.01
C TYR A 12 -18.67 -11.63 30.41
N ILE A 13 -19.37 -12.61 30.98
CA ILE A 13 -20.70 -13.02 30.50
C ILE A 13 -21.73 -11.89 30.73
N LEU A 14 -21.65 -11.16 31.80
CA LEU A 14 -22.53 -10.01 32.08
C LEU A 14 -22.24 -8.83 31.17
N VAL A 15 -20.98 -8.53 30.88
CA VAL A 15 -20.58 -7.48 29.92
C VAL A 15 -20.99 -7.88 28.52
N PHE A 16 -20.79 -9.15 28.10
CA PHE A 16 -21.24 -9.66 26.82
C PHE A 16 -22.77 -9.67 26.69
N ALA A 17 -23.49 -10.11 27.72
CA ALA A 17 -24.94 -10.11 27.73
C ALA A 17 -25.56 -8.69 27.78
N ALA A 18 -24.93 -7.76 28.48
CA ALA A 18 -25.33 -6.35 28.48
C ALA A 18 -25.03 -5.70 27.10
N PHE A 19 -23.91 -6.05 26.47
CA PHE A 19 -23.57 -5.61 25.14
C PHE A 19 -24.57 -6.13 24.08
N PHE A 20 -24.91 -7.42 24.13
CA PHE A 20 -25.92 -8.03 23.24
C PHE A 20 -27.34 -7.50 23.48
N SER A 21 -27.71 -7.24 24.74
CA SER A 21 -29.02 -6.63 25.05
C SER A 21 -29.11 -5.17 24.60
N PHE A 22 -27.98 -4.49 24.54
CA PHE A 22 -27.89 -3.12 24.05
C PHE A 22 -28.00 -3.07 22.52
N CYS A 23 -27.44 -4.07 21.82
CA CYS A 23 -27.47 -4.18 20.36
C CYS A 23 -28.86 -4.42 19.77
N SER A 24 -29.83 -4.93 20.54
CA SER A 24 -31.19 -5.22 20.06
C SER A 24 -32.09 -3.98 19.86
N PHE A 25 -31.61 -2.78 20.16
CA PHE A 25 -32.34 -1.52 19.95
C PHE A 25 -31.80 -0.64 18.82
N LEU A 26 -30.96 -1.17 17.97
CA LEU A 26 -30.05 -0.40 17.13
C LEU A 26 -30.37 -0.52 15.64
N ASN A 27 -30.62 0.60 14.98
CA ASN A 27 -30.88 0.73 13.54
C ASN A 27 -29.64 1.17 12.76
N ALA A 28 -29.54 0.72 11.52
CA ALA A 28 -28.47 0.81 10.53
C ALA A 28 -27.59 2.08 10.42
N GLU A 29 -26.44 1.95 9.81
CA GLU A 29 -25.34 2.92 9.69
C GLU A 29 -25.64 4.22 8.91
N THR A 30 -25.16 5.43 9.39
CA THR A 30 -24.98 6.62 8.55
C THR A 30 -23.51 6.91 8.37
N TYR A 31 -23.08 6.93 7.14
CA TYR A 31 -21.81 7.55 6.83
C TYR A 31 -21.97 9.08 6.90
N GLY A 32 -21.30 9.72 7.86
CA GLY A 32 -21.09 11.16 7.79
C GLY A 32 -20.34 11.52 6.52
N SER A 33 -20.55 12.71 5.99
CA SER A 33 -19.90 13.14 4.74
C SER A 33 -18.37 13.06 4.75
N GLN A 34 -17.77 13.08 5.93
CA GLN A 34 -16.31 13.01 6.11
C GLN A 34 -15.78 11.61 6.41
N GLN A 35 -16.63 10.60 6.50
CA GLN A 35 -16.17 9.22 6.62
C GLN A 35 -15.39 8.82 5.37
N LEU A 36 -14.26 8.13 5.59
CA LEU A 36 -13.40 7.67 4.50
C LEU A 36 -13.78 6.26 4.06
N ILE A 37 -13.87 6.06 2.77
CA ILE A 37 -14.03 4.73 2.16
C ILE A 37 -12.62 4.22 1.79
N PRO A 38 -12.20 3.06 2.33
CA PRO A 38 -10.85 2.54 2.09
C PRO A 38 -10.64 2.07 0.66
N ALA A 39 -9.39 1.94 0.25
CA ALA A 39 -9.02 1.35 -1.04
C ALA A 39 -9.58 -0.08 -1.18
N GLY A 40 -9.93 -0.47 -2.42
CA GLY A 40 -10.47 -1.80 -2.70
C GLY A 40 -11.94 -2.02 -2.31
N HIS A 41 -12.63 -1.00 -1.80
CA HIS A 41 -14.05 -1.09 -1.47
C HIS A 41 -14.90 -1.10 -2.74
N TRP A 42 -15.98 -1.89 -2.79
CA TRP A 42 -16.87 -2.08 -3.94
C TRP A 42 -17.45 -0.77 -4.52
N VAL A 43 -17.59 0.26 -3.70
CA VAL A 43 -18.04 1.60 -4.09
C VAL A 43 -17.22 2.18 -5.25
N TYR A 44 -15.91 1.96 -5.26
CA TYR A 44 -15.04 2.42 -6.35
C TYR A 44 -15.38 1.70 -7.66
N ASP A 45 -15.55 0.37 -7.61
CA ASP A 45 -15.92 -0.40 -8.80
C ASP A 45 -17.28 0.02 -9.34
N ALA A 46 -18.26 0.22 -8.45
CA ALA A 46 -19.59 0.70 -8.82
C ALA A 46 -19.54 2.06 -9.53
N LEU A 47 -18.77 3.02 -9.01
CA LEU A 47 -18.60 4.33 -9.65
C LEU A 47 -17.93 4.22 -11.02
N PHE A 48 -16.94 3.34 -11.19
CA PHE A 48 -16.31 3.10 -12.49
C PHE A 48 -17.28 2.44 -13.47
N MET A 49 -18.05 1.44 -13.06
CA MET A 49 -19.08 0.80 -13.89
C MET A 49 -20.09 1.82 -14.41
N LEU A 50 -20.63 2.68 -13.53
CA LEU A 50 -21.57 3.74 -13.89
C LEU A 50 -20.95 4.81 -14.80
N SER A 51 -19.71 5.18 -14.52
CA SER A 51 -18.97 6.13 -15.34
C SER A 51 -18.72 5.57 -16.74
N ASN A 52 -18.26 4.31 -16.86
CA ASN A 52 -18.02 3.63 -18.11
C ASN A 52 -19.32 3.47 -18.93
N GLU A 53 -20.44 3.16 -18.27
CA GLU A 53 -21.74 3.08 -18.92
C GLU A 53 -22.18 4.41 -19.54
N THR A 54 -21.84 5.52 -18.91
CA THR A 54 -22.18 6.88 -19.39
C THR A 54 -21.10 7.54 -20.20
N GLN A 55 -20.04 6.79 -20.54
CA GLN A 55 -18.88 7.25 -21.31
C GLN A 55 -18.21 8.47 -20.65
N ARG A 56 -17.91 8.35 -19.35
CA ARG A 56 -17.25 9.37 -18.53
C ARG A 56 -16.09 8.76 -17.78
N THR A 57 -15.02 9.53 -17.56
CA THR A 57 -13.95 9.13 -16.64
C THR A 57 -14.35 9.45 -15.20
N SER A 58 -13.82 8.69 -14.23
CA SER A 58 -14.03 8.92 -12.81
C SER A 58 -12.82 9.60 -12.14
N PHE A 59 -13.06 10.40 -11.11
CA PHE A 59 -12.01 10.89 -10.20
C PHE A 59 -11.84 10.02 -8.95
N ALA A 60 -12.56 8.90 -8.85
CA ALA A 60 -12.43 7.95 -7.74
C ALA A 60 -11.21 7.03 -7.90
N THR A 61 -10.06 7.57 -8.24
CA THR A 61 -8.81 6.84 -8.54
C THR A 61 -7.85 6.78 -7.37
N ASN A 62 -7.91 7.76 -6.47
CA ASN A 62 -7.02 7.86 -5.33
C ASN A 62 -7.82 7.58 -4.06
N ALA A 63 -7.42 6.57 -3.30
CA ALA A 63 -8.10 6.19 -2.06
C ALA A 63 -7.18 6.43 -0.85
N PRO A 64 -7.75 6.70 0.35
CA PRO A 64 -9.18 6.75 0.69
C PRO A 64 -9.87 8.04 0.25
N ILE A 65 -11.17 7.97 0.00
CA ILE A 65 -11.99 9.11 -0.42
C ILE A 65 -13.14 9.30 0.57
N SER A 66 -13.49 10.56 0.87
CA SER A 66 -14.62 10.87 1.75
C SER A 66 -15.96 10.57 1.07
N VAL A 67 -16.95 10.17 1.86
CA VAL A 67 -18.33 9.93 1.38
C VAL A 67 -18.91 11.14 0.67
N GLY A 68 -18.64 12.35 1.17
CA GLY A 68 -19.09 13.58 0.53
C GLY A 68 -18.51 13.78 -0.87
N GLU A 69 -17.25 13.45 -1.08
CA GLU A 69 -16.59 13.49 -2.38
C GLU A 69 -17.17 12.41 -3.32
N LEU A 70 -17.36 11.18 -2.83
CA LEU A 70 -17.95 10.09 -3.62
C LEU A 70 -19.39 10.41 -4.06
N LYS A 71 -20.20 11.03 -3.18
CA LYS A 71 -21.54 11.53 -3.53
C LYS A 71 -21.49 12.59 -4.63
N MET A 72 -20.52 13.52 -4.57
CA MET A 72 -20.32 14.50 -5.64
C MET A 72 -20.06 13.79 -6.98
N TYR A 73 -19.18 12.77 -7.00
CA TYR A 73 -18.86 12.04 -8.23
C TYR A 73 -20.05 11.20 -8.73
N LEU A 74 -20.82 10.59 -7.83
CA LEU A 74 -22.05 9.87 -8.20
C LEU A 74 -23.08 10.81 -8.85
N ASN A 75 -23.25 12.02 -8.30
CA ASN A 75 -24.16 13.02 -8.85
C ASN A 75 -23.76 13.54 -10.24
N LEU A 76 -22.51 13.31 -10.67
CA LEU A 76 -22.08 13.62 -12.03
C LEU A 76 -22.50 12.58 -13.07
N VAL A 77 -22.91 11.39 -12.63
CA VAL A 77 -23.42 10.34 -13.51
C VAL A 77 -24.83 10.69 -13.95
N PRO A 78 -25.09 10.85 -15.26
CA PRO A 78 -26.43 11.21 -15.73
C PRO A 78 -27.36 10.00 -15.65
N TYR A 79 -28.17 9.92 -14.60
CA TYR A 79 -29.10 8.82 -14.29
C TYR A 79 -29.97 8.40 -15.47
N GLU A 80 -30.48 9.39 -16.25
CA GLU A 80 -31.33 9.16 -17.41
C GLU A 80 -30.66 8.41 -18.57
N LYS A 81 -29.31 8.39 -18.59
CA LYS A 81 -28.54 7.68 -19.62
C LYS A 81 -28.21 6.24 -19.24
N LEU A 82 -28.49 5.86 -18.00
CA LEU A 82 -28.24 4.52 -17.49
C LEU A 82 -29.33 3.54 -17.99
N GLY A 83 -28.93 2.32 -18.29
CA GLY A 83 -29.84 1.19 -18.46
C GLY A 83 -30.38 0.69 -17.11
N ASP A 84 -31.21 -0.34 -17.14
CA ASP A 84 -31.87 -0.85 -15.92
C ASP A 84 -30.86 -1.33 -14.87
N ALA A 85 -29.82 -2.05 -15.27
CA ALA A 85 -28.76 -2.50 -14.37
C ALA A 85 -27.96 -1.33 -13.79
N GLY A 86 -27.67 -0.30 -14.61
CA GLY A 86 -27.00 0.90 -14.17
C GLY A 86 -27.83 1.72 -13.18
N LYS A 87 -29.14 1.86 -13.41
CA LYS A 87 -30.05 2.52 -12.47
C LYS A 87 -30.12 1.79 -11.14
N ASN A 88 -30.25 0.47 -11.19
CA ASN A 88 -30.25 -0.35 -9.97
C ASN A 88 -28.92 -0.20 -9.19
N LEU A 89 -27.79 -0.18 -9.89
CA LEU A 89 -26.48 0.03 -9.27
C LEU A 89 -26.35 1.44 -8.69
N TYR A 90 -26.82 2.47 -9.42
CA TYR A 90 -26.83 3.85 -8.97
C TYR A 90 -27.65 4.01 -7.68
N ASP A 91 -28.86 3.47 -7.66
CA ASP A 91 -29.76 3.55 -6.51
C ASP A 91 -29.13 2.86 -5.29
N LYS A 92 -28.60 1.65 -5.45
CA LYS A 92 -27.86 0.94 -4.39
C LYS A 92 -26.68 1.74 -3.86
N LEU A 93 -25.88 2.32 -4.75
CA LEU A 93 -24.73 3.12 -4.34
C LEU A 93 -25.15 4.41 -3.64
N SER A 94 -26.23 5.05 -4.13
CA SER A 94 -26.81 6.24 -3.50
C SER A 94 -27.35 5.93 -2.11
N ASP A 95 -28.06 4.82 -1.96
CA ASP A 95 -28.59 4.36 -0.68
C ASP A 95 -27.42 4.06 0.28
N TYR A 96 -26.44 3.27 -0.14
CA TYR A 96 -25.26 2.96 0.67
C TYR A 96 -24.53 4.22 1.14
N LEU A 97 -24.24 5.16 0.26
CA LEU A 97 -23.59 6.42 0.63
C LEU A 97 -24.51 7.35 1.44
N GLY A 98 -25.83 7.17 1.36
CA GLY A 98 -26.84 7.95 2.08
C GLY A 98 -27.31 7.31 3.37
N GLU A 99 -27.06 6.03 3.54
CA GLU A 99 -27.54 5.26 4.68
C GLU A 99 -26.92 5.68 6.00
N LYS A 100 -27.66 5.34 7.01
CA LYS A 100 -27.36 5.76 8.38
C LYS A 100 -26.71 4.62 9.11
N ALA A 101 -25.43 4.77 9.38
CA ALA A 101 -24.78 3.98 10.37
C ALA A 101 -25.53 4.02 11.68
N PHE A 102 -25.27 3.02 12.51
CA PHE A 102 -25.67 3.02 13.89
C PHE A 102 -25.27 4.34 14.53
N LYS A 103 -26.26 5.11 14.89
CA LYS A 103 -26.10 6.46 15.36
C LYS A 103 -26.78 6.61 16.73
N PHE A 104 -25.97 6.74 17.76
CA PHE A 104 -26.40 7.44 18.95
C PHE A 104 -26.40 8.93 18.65
N ASP A 105 -27.58 9.47 18.44
CA ASP A 105 -27.77 10.88 18.14
C ASP A 105 -27.85 11.68 19.46
N MET A 106 -26.80 12.44 19.72
CA MET A 106 -26.78 13.42 20.82
C MET A 106 -26.74 14.83 20.24
N GLY A 107 -27.67 15.15 19.34
CA GLY A 107 -27.69 16.42 18.62
C GLY A 107 -26.67 16.43 17.47
N PRO A 108 -25.67 17.33 17.47
CA PRO A 108 -24.68 17.37 16.41
C PRO A 108 -23.61 16.26 16.49
N VAL A 109 -23.52 15.55 17.63
CA VAL A 109 -22.54 14.49 17.87
C VAL A 109 -23.18 13.14 17.69
N TYR A 110 -22.51 12.23 16.99
CA TYR A 110 -22.95 10.84 16.84
C TYR A 110 -21.80 9.86 17.10
N PHE A 111 -22.17 8.69 17.57
CA PHE A 111 -21.26 7.57 17.78
C PHE A 111 -21.77 6.36 16.98
N GLY A 112 -20.85 5.61 16.39
CA GLY A 112 -21.19 4.37 15.69
C GLY A 112 -20.14 3.29 15.96
N PHE A 113 -20.54 2.04 15.81
CA PHE A 113 -19.65 0.89 15.84
C PHE A 113 -20.18 -0.25 14.98
N ASN A 114 -19.30 -1.18 14.63
CA ASN A 114 -19.68 -2.46 14.04
C ASN A 114 -18.85 -3.59 14.69
N LEU A 115 -19.20 -4.82 14.41
CA LEU A 115 -18.40 -5.99 14.71
C LEU A 115 -18.31 -6.82 13.43
N ASN A 116 -17.12 -6.98 12.91
CA ASN A 116 -16.83 -7.81 11.76
C ASN A 116 -16.07 -9.04 12.26
N ALA A 117 -16.46 -10.23 11.85
CA ALA A 117 -15.74 -11.46 12.11
C ALA A 117 -15.46 -12.18 10.79
N ALA A 118 -14.24 -12.65 10.60
CA ALA A 118 -13.80 -13.27 9.34
C ALA A 118 -12.94 -14.52 9.61
N PRO A 119 -13.48 -15.59 10.23
CA PRO A 119 -12.77 -16.84 10.38
C PRO A 119 -12.45 -17.45 9.02
N GLY A 120 -11.20 -17.87 8.83
CA GLY A 120 -10.73 -18.44 7.59
C GLY A 120 -9.74 -19.58 7.77
N VAL A 121 -9.60 -20.37 6.72
CA VAL A 121 -8.62 -21.45 6.63
C VAL A 121 -7.85 -21.36 5.32
N LEU A 122 -6.57 -21.68 5.38
CA LEU A 122 -5.64 -21.63 4.26
C LEU A 122 -5.00 -23.01 4.09
N TYR A 123 -4.86 -23.45 2.85
CA TYR A 123 -4.11 -24.63 2.47
C TYR A 123 -3.07 -24.29 1.42
N LYS A 124 -1.84 -24.75 1.62
CA LYS A 124 -0.73 -24.66 0.66
C LYS A 124 -0.21 -26.07 0.38
N SER A 125 -0.07 -26.43 -0.87
CA SER A 125 0.48 -27.74 -1.27
C SER A 125 2.00 -27.76 -1.27
N ASN A 126 2.64 -26.60 -1.31
CA ASN A 126 4.08 -26.45 -1.34
C ASN A 126 4.47 -25.22 -0.51
N SER A 127 5.12 -25.45 0.64
CA SER A 127 5.58 -24.40 1.55
C SER A 127 6.81 -23.65 1.02
N GLU A 128 7.51 -24.23 0.04
CA GLU A 128 8.72 -23.63 -0.55
C GLU A 128 8.42 -22.66 -1.69
N LEU A 129 7.15 -22.58 -2.13
CA LEU A 129 6.74 -21.57 -3.10
C LEU A 129 6.94 -20.21 -2.49
N ASP A 130 8.02 -19.57 -2.87
CA ASP A 130 8.29 -18.20 -2.53
C ASP A 130 7.61 -17.28 -3.55
N TRP A 131 6.49 -16.74 -3.13
CA TRP A 131 5.74 -15.75 -3.90
C TRP A 131 6.36 -14.38 -3.89
N SER A 132 7.44 -14.27 -3.23
CA SER A 132 8.11 -13.07 -2.96
C SER A 132 9.34 -12.93 -3.82
N PHE A 133 9.61 -11.74 -4.27
CA PHE A 133 10.82 -11.41 -4.99
C PHE A 133 11.92 -10.84 -4.11
N ALA A 134 11.76 -10.80 -2.82
CA ALA A 134 12.84 -10.44 -1.98
C ALA A 134 13.66 -11.67 -1.74
N THR A 135 14.58 -11.80 -2.53
CA THR A 135 15.68 -12.66 -2.29
C THR A 135 16.50 -12.06 -1.16
N ASP A 136 16.86 -12.90 -0.23
CA ASP A 136 17.95 -12.82 0.74
C ASP A 136 18.56 -11.43 0.99
N TYR A 137 17.72 -10.39 1.06
CA TYR A 137 18.18 -9.13 1.56
C TYR A 137 18.43 -9.31 3.04
N THR A 138 19.69 -9.48 3.38
CA THR A 138 20.12 -9.61 4.76
C THR A 138 20.08 -8.29 5.50
N GLY A 139 19.73 -7.19 4.82
CA GLY A 139 19.62 -5.88 5.40
C GLY A 139 20.85 -5.46 6.18
N HIS A 140 20.94 -4.20 6.45
CA HIS A 140 21.81 -3.79 7.51
C HIS A 140 21.04 -3.93 8.82
N ASN A 141 21.61 -4.50 9.83
CA ASN A 141 21.07 -4.38 11.17
C ASN A 141 20.92 -2.90 11.48
N ASN A 142 19.85 -2.50 12.12
CA ASN A 142 19.72 -1.18 12.72
C ASN A 142 20.79 -1.03 13.81
N SER A 143 22.03 -0.95 13.39
CA SER A 143 23.16 -0.88 14.30
C SER A 143 23.87 0.44 14.08
N VAL A 144 24.10 1.14 15.16
CA VAL A 144 24.97 2.29 15.19
C VAL A 144 26.30 1.81 15.75
N ASN A 145 27.36 1.88 14.95
CA ASN A 145 28.69 1.41 15.38
C ASN A 145 28.69 -0.02 15.95
N GLY A 146 27.96 -0.93 15.34
CA GLY A 146 27.83 -2.32 15.78
C GLY A 146 26.83 -2.54 16.92
N TYR A 147 26.07 -1.53 17.30
CA TYR A 147 24.95 -1.67 18.22
C TYR A 147 23.66 -1.78 17.43
N ASP A 148 22.90 -2.80 17.71
CA ASP A 148 21.51 -2.91 17.28
C ASP A 148 20.66 -1.96 18.13
N ILE A 149 20.23 -0.84 17.55
CA ILE A 149 19.45 0.19 18.26
C ILE A 149 18.09 -0.34 18.66
N LEU A 150 17.56 -1.33 17.93
CA LEU A 150 16.26 -1.90 18.20
C LEU A 150 16.31 -3.11 19.13
N SER A 151 17.48 -3.65 19.42
CA SER A 151 17.62 -4.76 20.35
C SER A 151 17.77 -4.25 21.80
N PRO A 152 16.78 -4.46 22.66
CA PRO A 152 16.90 -4.11 24.07
C PRO A 152 18.09 -4.77 24.75
N GLU A 153 18.59 -5.87 24.20
CA GLU A 153 19.72 -6.63 24.75
C GLU A 153 21.04 -5.85 24.74
N ASN A 154 21.20 -4.94 23.78
CA ASN A 154 22.38 -4.09 23.72
C ASN A 154 22.44 -3.02 24.81
N TYR A 155 21.29 -2.73 25.45
CA TYR A 155 21.15 -1.70 26.46
C TYR A 155 20.83 -2.26 27.84
N ARG A 156 20.74 -3.59 27.98
CA ARG A 156 20.48 -4.26 29.25
C ARG A 156 21.75 -4.64 29.97
N ASP A 157 21.66 -4.69 31.27
CA ASP A 157 22.69 -5.28 32.10
C ASP A 157 22.79 -6.78 31.77
N LYS A 158 24.01 -7.24 31.44
CA LYS A 158 24.26 -8.64 31.06
C LYS A 158 24.03 -9.64 32.20
N ALA A 159 23.95 -9.17 33.45
CA ALA A 159 23.84 -10.06 34.60
C ALA A 159 22.43 -10.64 34.74
N ASP A 160 21.39 -9.88 34.49
CA ASP A 160 20.01 -10.32 34.65
C ASP A 160 19.10 -9.92 33.47
N GLY A 161 19.57 -9.13 32.52
CA GLY A 161 18.81 -8.66 31.37
C GLY A 161 17.65 -7.73 31.71
N SER A 162 17.55 -7.30 32.95
CA SER A 162 16.41 -6.53 33.47
C SER A 162 16.62 -5.02 33.41
N ASN A 163 17.86 -4.59 33.52
CA ASN A 163 18.19 -3.16 33.55
C ASN A 163 18.57 -2.64 32.17
N ILE A 164 18.00 -1.50 31.81
CA ILE A 164 18.32 -0.79 30.58
C ILE A 164 19.41 0.24 30.86
N ASP A 165 20.50 0.22 30.11
CA ASP A 165 21.55 1.24 30.20
C ASP A 165 21.11 2.52 29.47
N TRP A 166 20.31 3.33 30.15
CA TRP A 166 19.81 4.60 29.64
C TRP A 166 20.91 5.58 29.25
N LYS A 167 22.02 5.57 29.97
CA LYS A 167 23.15 6.44 29.65
C LYS A 167 23.75 6.10 28.28
N LYS A 168 23.87 4.83 27.98
CA LYS A 168 24.38 4.37 26.68
C LYS A 168 23.41 4.70 25.55
N ILE A 169 22.10 4.60 25.77
CA ILE A 169 21.09 5.04 24.83
C ILE A 169 21.19 6.54 24.57
N ASP A 170 21.28 7.35 25.64
CA ASP A 170 21.43 8.80 25.52
C ASP A 170 22.72 9.20 24.79
N GLU A 171 23.82 8.51 25.03
CA GLU A 171 25.08 8.74 24.32
C GLU A 171 24.96 8.45 22.83
N ILE A 172 24.28 7.37 22.46
CA ILE A 172 24.03 7.00 21.06
C ILE A 172 23.12 8.04 20.40
N GLU A 173 21.99 8.38 21.02
CA GLU A 173 21.04 9.36 20.47
C GLU A 173 21.70 10.75 20.32
N MET A 174 22.49 11.18 21.29
CA MET A 174 23.21 12.44 21.22
C MET A 174 24.29 12.44 20.13
N SER A 175 24.93 11.32 19.92
CA SER A 175 25.90 11.15 18.84
C SER A 175 25.21 11.20 17.48
N LYS A 176 24.10 10.50 17.32
CA LYS A 176 23.24 10.52 16.14
C LYS A 176 22.81 11.94 15.77
N LEU A 177 22.43 12.77 16.73
CA LEU A 177 22.07 14.16 16.51
C LEU A 177 23.24 15.04 16.05
N LYS A 178 24.48 14.70 16.45
CA LYS A 178 25.67 15.46 16.08
C LYS A 178 26.20 15.11 14.69
N ASN A 179 26.18 13.83 14.35
CA ASN A 179 26.74 13.31 13.10
C ASN A 179 25.80 12.28 12.49
N PRO A 180 24.66 12.70 11.94
CA PRO A 180 23.65 11.77 11.39
C PRO A 180 24.22 10.89 10.26
N ALA A 181 25.18 11.39 9.50
CA ALA A 181 25.79 10.66 8.39
C ALA A 181 26.72 9.50 8.82
N GLU A 182 27.17 9.46 10.06
CA GLU A 182 27.98 8.36 10.59
C GLU A 182 27.14 7.14 10.96
N TYR A 183 25.82 7.28 10.92
CA TYR A 183 24.93 6.19 11.25
C TYR A 183 24.49 5.45 10.03
N GLU A 184 24.71 4.17 10.08
CA GLU A 184 24.07 3.26 9.18
C GLU A 184 22.58 3.34 9.41
N ARG A 185 21.87 4.05 8.54
CA ARG A 185 20.42 4.14 8.57
C ARG A 185 19.87 2.92 7.91
N THR A 186 19.63 1.93 8.70
CA THR A 186 19.12 0.71 8.18
C THR A 186 17.66 0.67 8.31
N VAL A 187 17.06 0.56 7.20
CA VAL A 187 15.64 0.57 7.06
C VAL A 187 15.10 -0.82 6.78
N ILE A 188 15.90 -1.68 6.19
CA ILE A 188 15.54 -3.06 5.93
C ILE A 188 16.37 -3.94 6.84
N GLN A 189 15.69 -4.62 7.71
CA GLN A 189 16.31 -5.58 8.58
C GLN A 189 16.38 -6.93 7.91
N ASP A 190 17.46 -7.56 8.21
CA ASP A 190 18.02 -8.81 7.78
C ASP A 190 17.09 -9.86 7.15
N SER A 191 17.62 -11.01 6.92
CA SER A 191 17.05 -12.17 6.23
C SER A 191 15.62 -12.59 6.57
N GLY A 192 15.00 -11.99 7.54
CA GLY A 192 13.59 -12.20 7.87
C GLY A 192 12.64 -11.22 7.16
N ALA A 193 13.17 -10.21 6.46
CA ALA A 193 12.32 -9.27 5.77
C ALA A 193 11.57 -9.96 4.63
N LYS A 194 10.29 -10.12 4.85
CA LYS A 194 9.39 -10.62 3.83
C LYS A 194 8.64 -9.42 3.30
N TYR A 195 8.74 -9.27 2.00
CA TYR A 195 8.02 -8.22 1.38
C TYR A 195 6.68 -8.60 1.17
N GLY A 196 5.95 -7.76 1.70
CA GLY A 196 4.55 -7.86 1.72
C GLY A 196 3.89 -7.70 0.34
N ALA A 197 4.50 -7.02 -0.63
CA ALA A 197 3.81 -6.64 -1.83
C ALA A 197 3.30 -7.82 -2.62
N TYR A 198 4.15 -8.72 -2.93
CA TYR A 198 3.77 -9.85 -3.75
C TYR A 198 3.03 -10.92 -2.96
N SER A 199 3.48 -11.23 -1.77
CA SER A 199 2.74 -12.14 -0.89
C SER A 199 1.38 -11.56 -0.49
N GLY A 200 1.26 -10.25 -0.30
CA GLY A 200 -0.01 -9.56 -0.12
C GLY A 200 -0.91 -9.59 -1.35
N PHE A 201 -0.33 -9.50 -2.55
CA PHE A 201 -1.07 -9.62 -3.81
C PHE A 201 -1.61 -11.04 -4.03
N ILE A 202 -0.83 -12.04 -3.78
CA ILE A 202 -1.24 -13.45 -3.92
C ILE A 202 -1.97 -13.95 -2.69
N ASN A 203 -1.56 -13.54 -1.51
CA ASN A 203 -2.11 -13.96 -0.24
C ASN A 203 -2.86 -12.82 0.47
N SER A 204 -3.86 -12.26 -0.20
CA SER A 204 -4.70 -11.19 0.37
C SER A 204 -5.50 -11.59 1.62
N TYR A 205 -5.58 -12.87 1.94
CA TYR A 205 -6.26 -13.37 3.13
C TYR A 205 -5.39 -13.34 4.39
N GLY A 206 -4.07 -13.27 4.24
CA GLY A 206 -3.14 -13.24 5.36
C GLY A 206 -3.27 -12.03 6.27
N SER A 207 -3.82 -10.96 5.75
CA SER A 207 -4.02 -9.70 6.48
C SER A 207 -5.37 -9.58 7.17
N LYS A 208 -6.34 -10.46 6.90
CA LYS A 208 -7.67 -10.38 7.52
C LYS A 208 -7.65 -10.84 8.96
N SER A 209 -8.09 -9.96 9.84
CA SER A 209 -8.27 -10.25 11.26
C SER A 209 -9.40 -11.25 11.48
N PHE A 210 -9.28 -12.09 12.51
CA PHE A 210 -10.37 -12.96 12.95
C PHE A 210 -11.61 -12.16 13.33
N ALA A 211 -11.43 -11.04 14.05
CA ALA A 211 -12.50 -10.11 14.39
C ALA A 211 -11.98 -8.67 14.42
N GLU A 212 -12.84 -7.74 14.05
CA GLU A 212 -12.56 -6.31 14.03
C GLU A 212 -13.75 -5.53 14.55
N ILE A 213 -13.49 -4.52 15.36
CA ILE A 213 -14.50 -3.60 15.93
C ILE A 213 -14.15 -2.18 15.48
N PRO A 214 -14.71 -1.70 14.35
CA PRO A 214 -14.61 -0.31 13.97
C PRO A 214 -15.48 0.56 14.90
N LEU A 215 -14.92 1.67 15.36
CA LEU A 215 -15.57 2.67 16.21
C LEU A 215 -15.50 4.02 15.51
N TYR A 216 -16.61 4.76 15.55
CA TYR A 216 -16.73 6.07 14.91
C TYR A 216 -17.29 7.08 15.91
N LEU A 217 -16.72 8.27 15.92
CA LEU A 217 -17.25 9.44 16.61
C LEU A 217 -17.28 10.60 15.62
N GLY A 218 -18.45 11.12 15.32
CA GLY A 218 -18.61 12.21 14.37
C GLY A 218 -19.33 13.41 14.94
N TRP A 219 -19.12 14.56 14.30
CA TRP A 219 -19.81 15.80 14.57
C TRP A 219 -20.42 16.36 13.28
N SER A 220 -21.75 16.27 13.20
CA SER A 220 -22.49 16.68 12.00
C SER A 220 -21.86 16.07 10.73
N ASP A 221 -21.86 16.79 9.62
CA ASP A 221 -21.20 16.42 8.36
C ASP A 221 -19.79 17.00 8.19
N TYR A 222 -19.20 17.52 9.28
CA TYR A 222 -17.94 18.26 9.19
C TYR A 222 -16.73 17.49 9.68
N PHE A 223 -16.93 16.55 10.59
CA PHE A 223 -15.81 15.90 11.26
C PHE A 223 -16.17 14.48 11.70
N ILE A 224 -15.20 13.57 11.60
CA ILE A 224 -15.28 12.21 12.11
C ILE A 224 -13.91 11.74 12.62
N ILE A 225 -13.93 10.97 13.69
CA ILE A 225 -12.81 10.16 14.15
C ILE A 225 -13.21 8.70 14.00
N HIS A 226 -12.31 7.91 13.44
CA HIS A 226 -12.42 6.46 13.37
C HIS A 226 -11.27 5.80 14.10
N THR A 227 -11.53 4.66 14.75
CA THR A 227 -10.51 3.75 15.27
C THR A 227 -10.99 2.31 15.16
N GLY A 228 -10.13 1.42 14.72
CA GLY A 228 -10.40 -0.01 14.60
C GLY A 228 -9.64 -0.80 15.66
N ILE A 229 -10.35 -1.66 16.39
CA ILE A 229 -9.78 -2.68 17.27
C ILE A 229 -9.79 -3.99 16.51
N SER A 230 -8.66 -4.70 16.49
CA SER A 230 -8.51 -5.93 15.75
C SER A 230 -7.98 -7.06 16.62
N PHE A 231 -8.53 -8.24 16.42
CA PHE A 231 -8.08 -9.50 17.00
C PHE A 231 -7.66 -10.42 15.84
N ALA A 232 -6.41 -10.82 15.84
CA ALA A 232 -5.84 -11.67 14.80
C ALA A 232 -5.05 -12.81 15.42
N LYS A 233 -4.77 -13.83 14.63
CA LYS A 233 -3.74 -14.80 14.95
C LYS A 233 -2.40 -14.27 14.47
N SER A 234 -1.37 -14.43 15.29
CA SER A 234 -0.01 -14.02 14.97
C SER A 234 0.46 -14.62 13.64
N PHE A 235 0.90 -13.75 12.72
CA PHE A 235 1.48 -14.13 11.42
C PHE A 235 0.63 -15.07 10.56
N TRP A 236 -0.70 -15.03 10.71
CA TRP A 236 -1.57 -15.84 9.84
C TRP A 236 -1.34 -15.52 8.36
N GLY A 237 -1.24 -16.56 7.55
CA GLY A 237 -0.98 -16.44 6.11
C GLY A 237 0.47 -16.16 5.73
N MET A 238 1.38 -15.98 6.70
CA MET A 238 2.82 -16.00 6.44
C MET A 238 3.35 -17.42 6.34
N ASP A 239 4.50 -17.61 5.70
CA ASP A 239 5.09 -18.93 5.44
C ASP A 239 5.59 -19.62 6.70
N THR A 240 4.66 -20.05 7.52
CA THR A 240 4.94 -20.98 8.62
C THR A 240 3.91 -22.10 8.56
N ASP A 241 4.35 -23.33 8.72
CA ASP A 241 3.50 -24.53 8.66
C ASP A 241 2.32 -24.51 9.65
N SER A 242 2.37 -23.66 10.64
CA SER A 242 1.33 -23.52 11.68
C SER A 242 0.25 -22.50 11.38
N ASN A 243 0.41 -21.68 10.32
CA ASN A 243 -0.46 -20.52 10.06
C ASN A 243 -1.53 -20.79 9.00
N VAL A 244 -2.23 -21.91 9.13
CA VAL A 244 -3.31 -22.34 8.22
C VAL A 244 -4.69 -21.76 8.56
N THR A 245 -4.83 -21.00 9.64
CA THR A 245 -6.09 -20.37 10.05
C THR A 245 -5.83 -19.13 10.89
N ASN A 246 -6.69 -18.12 10.75
CA ASN A 246 -6.67 -16.91 11.59
C ASN A 246 -7.41 -17.10 12.92
N ILE A 247 -7.97 -18.29 13.16
CA ILE A 247 -8.60 -18.64 14.43
C ILE A 247 -7.51 -18.95 15.45
N PHE A 248 -7.49 -18.23 16.54
CA PHE A 248 -6.56 -18.47 17.66
C PHE A 248 -7.21 -19.40 18.69
N TYR A 249 -6.47 -20.39 19.14
CA TYR A 249 -6.93 -21.37 20.14
C TYR A 249 -6.41 -21.06 21.54
N ASN A 250 -5.31 -20.32 21.60
CA ASN A 250 -4.68 -19.89 22.85
C ASN A 250 -4.54 -18.37 22.86
N THR A 251 -4.50 -17.80 24.06
CA THR A 251 -4.24 -16.37 24.22
C THR A 251 -2.83 -15.96 23.82
N SER A 252 -1.90 -16.89 23.79
CA SER A 252 -0.53 -16.68 23.27
C SER A 252 -0.47 -16.53 21.74
N ASP A 253 -1.47 -17.04 21.03
CA ASP A 253 -1.54 -16.96 19.57
C ASP A 253 -2.36 -15.76 19.10
N MET A 254 -2.96 -15.04 20.03
CA MET A 254 -3.82 -13.89 19.73
C MET A 254 -3.03 -12.60 19.78
N ASP A 255 -3.07 -11.88 18.67
CA ASP A 255 -2.64 -10.50 18.60
C ASP A 255 -3.81 -9.55 18.74
N PHE A 256 -3.57 -8.53 19.52
CA PHE A 256 -4.49 -7.44 19.75
C PHE A 256 -3.87 -6.16 19.18
N PHE A 257 -4.50 -5.62 18.15
CA PHE A 257 -4.08 -4.36 17.54
C PHE A 257 -5.07 -3.25 17.89
N TRP A 258 -4.56 -2.21 18.53
CA TRP A 258 -5.30 -0.97 18.72
C TRP A 258 -4.35 0.22 18.72
N PRO A 259 -4.55 1.15 17.80
CA PRO A 259 -5.46 1.03 16.66
C PRO A 259 -4.85 0.22 15.52
N LYS A 260 -5.62 -0.66 14.87
CA LYS A 260 -5.24 -1.25 13.58
C LYS A 260 -5.33 -0.17 12.50
N THR A 261 -6.53 0.42 12.35
CA THR A 261 -6.79 1.61 11.55
C THR A 261 -7.25 2.74 12.47
N ALA A 262 -6.84 3.95 12.19
CA ALA A 262 -7.31 5.12 12.92
C ALA A 262 -7.14 6.35 12.03
N TYR A 263 -8.17 7.19 11.96
CA TYR A 263 -8.06 8.46 11.27
C TYR A 263 -8.99 9.53 11.88
N GLY A 264 -8.56 10.78 11.74
CA GLY A 264 -9.41 11.95 11.85
C GLY A 264 -9.67 12.51 10.45
N SER A 265 -10.91 12.84 10.14
CA SER A 265 -11.28 13.42 8.85
C SER A 265 -12.22 14.59 9.05
N ALA A 266 -11.92 15.72 8.41
CA ALA A 266 -12.68 16.96 8.52
C ALA A 266 -12.82 17.62 7.15
N GLY A 267 -13.93 18.30 6.91
CA GLY A 267 -14.11 19.00 5.66
C GLY A 267 -15.54 19.41 5.38
N LYS A 268 -15.79 19.75 4.13
CA LYS A 268 -17.12 20.10 3.64
C LYS A 268 -17.22 19.94 2.13
N THR A 269 -18.30 19.33 1.70
CA THR A 269 -18.69 19.27 0.30
C THR A 269 -19.73 20.36 0.02
N PHE A 270 -19.45 21.22 -0.94
CA PHE A 270 -20.36 22.23 -1.48
C PHE A 270 -20.91 21.74 -2.83
N GLU A 271 -21.83 22.47 -3.40
CA GLU A 271 -22.43 22.10 -4.68
C GLU A 271 -21.43 21.94 -5.83
N LYS A 272 -20.40 22.80 -5.89
CA LYS A 272 -19.43 22.89 -7.01
C LYS A 272 -18.01 22.49 -6.66
N TRP A 273 -17.70 22.31 -5.40
CA TRP A 273 -16.38 21.93 -4.92
C TRP A 273 -16.45 21.39 -3.50
N GLY A 274 -15.38 20.79 -3.04
CA GLY A 274 -15.27 20.35 -1.67
C GLY A 274 -13.83 20.33 -1.20
N VAL A 275 -13.68 20.24 0.11
CA VAL A 275 -12.41 20.08 0.81
C VAL A 275 -12.55 18.97 1.84
N ASN A 276 -11.53 18.13 1.90
CA ASN A 276 -11.36 17.14 2.96
C ASN A 276 -9.91 17.17 3.42
N ILE A 277 -9.71 17.19 4.72
CA ILE A 277 -8.40 17.00 5.37
C ILE A 277 -8.55 15.77 6.24
N ASN A 278 -7.65 14.83 6.06
CA ASN A 278 -7.61 13.64 6.89
C ASN A 278 -6.18 13.25 7.24
N PHE A 279 -6.03 12.60 8.37
CA PHE A 279 -4.75 12.13 8.86
C PHE A 279 -4.94 10.92 9.76
N GLY A 280 -3.94 10.10 9.84
CA GLY A 280 -4.00 8.94 10.70
C GLY A 280 -3.20 7.76 10.19
N ARG A 281 -3.80 6.58 10.28
CA ARG A 281 -3.21 5.30 9.87
C ARG A 281 -4.20 4.51 9.03
N GLN A 282 -3.94 4.45 7.72
CA GLN A 282 -4.77 3.75 6.73
C GLN A 282 -3.96 3.50 5.46
N GLY A 283 -4.41 2.56 4.61
CA GLY A 283 -3.80 2.33 3.30
C GLY A 283 -4.15 3.43 2.30
N LEU A 284 -3.15 3.89 1.56
CA LEU A 284 -3.29 4.87 0.48
C LEU A 284 -3.06 4.20 -0.88
N GLN A 285 -3.72 4.70 -1.91
CA GLN A 285 -3.53 4.25 -3.29
C GLN A 285 -3.70 5.43 -4.25
N VAL A 286 -2.81 5.52 -5.25
CA VAL A 286 -2.89 6.50 -6.34
C VAL A 286 -3.02 5.74 -7.66
N GLY A 287 -4.17 5.89 -8.32
CA GLY A 287 -4.53 5.18 -9.55
C GLY A 287 -5.28 3.88 -9.28
N LYS A 288 -6.34 3.64 -10.07
CA LYS A 288 -7.11 2.40 -10.04
C LYS A 288 -6.66 1.50 -11.19
N THR A 289 -5.96 0.44 -10.86
CA THR A 289 -5.37 -0.54 -11.78
C THR A 289 -5.73 -1.96 -11.33
N LEU A 290 -5.38 -2.96 -12.13
CA LEU A 290 -5.66 -4.37 -11.82
C LEU A 290 -4.62 -4.97 -10.88
N THR A 291 -3.32 -4.70 -11.13
CA THR A 291 -2.21 -5.33 -10.40
C THR A 291 -1.69 -4.49 -9.23
N GLY A 292 -2.16 -3.27 -9.08
CA GLY A 292 -1.57 -2.25 -8.21
C GLY A 292 -0.85 -1.18 -9.03
N SER A 293 -0.87 0.05 -8.56
CA SER A 293 -0.39 1.20 -9.33
C SER A 293 1.14 1.27 -9.40
N VAL A 294 1.66 1.50 -10.59
CA VAL A 294 3.09 1.79 -10.78
C VAL A 294 3.52 3.12 -10.15
N ILE A 295 2.56 4.02 -9.89
CA ILE A 295 2.85 5.34 -9.28
C ILE A 295 2.97 5.23 -7.77
N TYR A 296 1.91 4.81 -7.11
CA TYR A 296 1.90 4.61 -5.66
C TYR A 296 0.83 3.57 -5.28
N ASN A 297 1.25 2.58 -4.54
CA ASN A 297 0.38 1.54 -4.05
C ASN A 297 0.78 1.16 -2.63
N SER A 298 -0.12 1.37 -1.66
CA SER A 298 0.12 0.93 -0.30
C SER A 298 0.04 -0.58 -0.24
N THR A 299 1.17 -1.22 -0.05
CA THR A 299 1.22 -2.67 0.12
C THR A 299 0.90 -3.08 1.54
N PHE A 300 1.22 -2.21 2.48
CA PHE A 300 0.82 -2.38 3.87
C PHE A 300 -0.61 -1.89 4.04
N GLU A 301 -1.42 -2.63 4.77
CA GLU A 301 -2.81 -2.27 5.05
C GLU A 301 -2.96 -0.89 5.67
N THR A 302 -1.93 -0.42 6.38
CA THR A 302 -1.99 0.85 7.09
C THR A 302 -0.64 1.56 7.06
N GLU A 303 -0.66 2.83 6.70
CA GLU A 303 0.48 3.74 6.74
C GLU A 303 0.14 4.98 7.56
N GLY A 304 1.13 5.56 8.24
CA GLY A 304 0.97 6.87 8.88
C GLY A 304 0.95 7.95 7.80
N TYR A 305 -0.11 8.75 7.73
CA TYR A 305 -0.26 9.73 6.67
C TYR A 305 -1.01 10.99 7.08
N PHE A 306 -0.82 12.03 6.28
CA PHE A 306 -1.66 13.23 6.22
C PHE A 306 -2.10 13.45 4.77
N GLN A 307 -3.37 13.80 4.55
CA GLN A 307 -3.92 14.07 3.22
C GLN A 307 -4.78 15.33 3.24
N LEU A 308 -4.61 16.20 2.22
CA LEU A 308 -5.48 17.31 1.89
C LEU A 308 -6.04 17.09 0.49
N ASN A 309 -7.36 17.04 0.37
CA ASN A 309 -8.09 16.89 -0.89
C ASN A 309 -8.88 18.16 -1.18
N LEU A 310 -8.66 18.74 -2.34
CA LEU A 310 -9.50 19.80 -2.92
C LEU A 310 -10.12 19.22 -4.20
N TYR A 311 -11.43 19.17 -4.28
CA TYR A 311 -12.10 18.45 -5.37
C TYR A 311 -13.28 19.24 -5.94
N SER A 312 -13.54 19.03 -7.21
CA SER A 312 -14.62 19.61 -7.98
C SER A 312 -15.08 18.63 -9.09
N PRO A 313 -16.16 18.93 -9.81
CA PRO A 313 -16.58 18.12 -10.95
C PRO A 313 -15.55 17.94 -12.08
N ARG A 314 -14.56 18.83 -12.18
CA ARG A 314 -13.61 18.84 -13.30
C ARG A 314 -12.14 18.80 -12.91
N MET A 315 -11.82 18.99 -11.64
CA MET A 315 -10.44 19.04 -11.16
C MET A 315 -10.36 18.55 -9.72
N LYS A 316 -9.32 17.82 -9.42
CA LYS A 316 -8.96 17.38 -8.07
C LYS A 316 -7.48 17.68 -7.82
N TYR A 317 -7.17 18.19 -6.64
CA TYR A 317 -5.81 18.31 -6.11
C TYR A 317 -5.69 17.51 -4.82
N ASN A 318 -4.63 16.74 -4.70
CA ASN A 318 -4.29 16.04 -3.48
C ASN A 318 -2.88 16.41 -3.05
N LEU A 319 -2.71 16.62 -1.76
CA LEU A 319 -1.43 16.60 -1.07
C LEU A 319 -1.45 15.41 -0.12
N ASP A 320 -0.56 14.46 -0.33
CA ASP A 320 -0.38 13.28 0.52
C ASP A 320 1.02 13.33 1.14
N VAL A 321 1.11 13.19 2.45
CA VAL A 321 2.38 13.03 3.15
C VAL A 321 2.35 11.68 3.84
N VAL A 322 3.28 10.80 3.51
CA VAL A 322 3.34 9.44 4.05
C VAL A 322 4.66 9.23 4.75
N GLN A 323 4.60 8.76 5.99
CA GLN A 323 5.78 8.28 6.69
C GLN A 323 6.05 6.83 6.27
N VAL A 324 6.94 6.66 5.31
CA VAL A 324 7.27 5.34 4.74
C VAL A 324 8.23 4.54 5.61
N SER A 325 8.97 5.20 6.49
CA SER A 325 9.84 4.61 7.50
C SER A 325 10.17 5.63 8.60
N THR A 326 10.98 5.24 9.58
CA THR A 326 11.53 6.17 10.57
C THR A 326 12.39 7.21 9.86
N ASP A 327 12.14 8.49 10.15
CA ASP A 327 12.83 9.64 9.53
C ASP A 327 12.86 9.58 8.00
N LYS A 328 11.78 9.06 7.38
CA LYS A 328 11.66 8.94 5.94
C LYS A 328 10.23 9.27 5.51
N TYR A 329 10.08 10.38 4.81
CA TYR A 329 8.79 10.93 4.40
C TYR A 329 8.68 11.06 2.89
N LEU A 330 7.55 10.66 2.35
CA LEU A 330 7.16 10.88 0.96
C LEU A 330 6.10 11.96 0.91
N TYR A 331 6.40 13.07 0.26
CA TYR A 331 5.48 14.19 0.00
C TYR A 331 5.02 14.11 -1.45
N MET A 332 3.72 13.97 -1.68
CA MET A 332 3.13 13.82 -3.00
C MET A 332 2.13 14.93 -3.27
N HIS A 333 2.30 15.64 -4.37
CA HIS A 333 1.35 16.61 -4.89
C HIS A 333 0.76 16.08 -6.19
N SER A 334 -0.55 15.94 -6.29
CA SER A 334 -1.20 15.48 -7.51
C SER A 334 -2.32 16.39 -7.96
N VAL A 335 -2.43 16.58 -9.26
CA VAL A 335 -3.52 17.29 -9.93
C VAL A 335 -4.14 16.37 -10.96
N GLU A 336 -5.43 16.16 -10.88
CA GLU A 336 -6.21 15.46 -11.89
C GLU A 336 -7.24 16.40 -12.50
N ALA A 337 -7.42 16.33 -13.82
CA ALA A 337 -8.34 17.22 -14.51
C ALA A 337 -9.04 16.55 -15.70
N ARG A 338 -10.26 17.03 -15.98
CA ARG A 338 -11.04 16.81 -17.21
C ARG A 338 -11.24 18.16 -17.91
N PRO A 339 -10.20 18.69 -18.59
CA PRO A 339 -10.23 20.09 -19.02
C PRO A 339 -11.23 20.36 -20.15
N LEU A 340 -11.41 19.40 -21.07
CA LEU A 340 -12.19 19.59 -22.29
C LEU A 340 -13.40 18.65 -22.39
N PHE A 341 -13.17 17.35 -22.23
CA PHE A 341 -14.17 16.31 -22.46
C PHE A 341 -14.36 15.45 -21.22
N ASP A 342 -15.59 14.98 -20.99
CA ASP A 342 -15.89 14.13 -19.85
C ASP A 342 -15.30 12.70 -19.98
N TRP A 343 -14.95 12.30 -21.20
CA TRP A 343 -14.41 10.98 -21.53
C TRP A 343 -12.87 10.90 -21.50
N ILE A 344 -12.17 12.01 -21.18
CA ILE A 344 -10.71 12.04 -20.98
C ILE A 344 -10.41 12.68 -19.62
N ARG A 345 -9.58 12.01 -18.83
CA ARG A 345 -8.97 12.54 -17.60
C ARG A 345 -7.46 12.42 -17.70
N PHE A 346 -6.80 13.47 -17.29
CA PHE A 346 -5.35 13.55 -17.18
C PHE A 346 -4.94 13.85 -15.75
N GLY A 347 -3.86 13.23 -15.27
CA GLY A 347 -3.29 13.48 -13.95
C GLY A 347 -1.78 13.59 -14.00
N ILE A 348 -1.24 14.46 -13.16
CA ILE A 348 0.19 14.59 -12.89
C ILE A 348 0.36 14.47 -11.38
N LEU A 349 1.34 13.70 -10.97
CA LEU A 349 1.81 13.60 -9.61
C LEU A 349 3.29 13.98 -9.57
N GLU A 350 3.63 14.73 -8.58
CA GLU A 350 4.99 15.14 -8.26
C GLU A 350 5.26 14.80 -6.81
N ALA A 351 6.35 14.09 -6.54
CA ALA A 351 6.68 13.66 -5.19
C ALA A 351 8.16 13.82 -4.86
N THR A 352 8.42 14.01 -3.58
CA THR A 352 9.77 14.04 -3.02
C THR A 352 9.84 13.11 -1.83
N LEU A 353 10.73 12.12 -1.90
CA LEU A 353 11.12 11.32 -0.75
C LEU A 353 12.30 12.00 -0.07
N VAL A 354 12.18 12.23 1.23
CA VAL A 354 13.22 12.88 2.04
C VAL A 354 13.60 11.96 3.19
N GLN A 355 14.89 11.74 3.36
CA GLN A 355 15.46 11.00 4.48
C GLN A 355 15.83 11.99 5.61
N SER A 356 14.81 12.57 6.22
CA SER A 356 14.93 13.49 7.36
C SER A 356 13.65 13.47 8.19
N GLY A 357 13.59 14.28 9.24
CA GLY A 357 12.35 14.55 9.95
C GLY A 357 11.31 15.24 9.06
N PHE A 358 10.10 15.43 9.58
CA PHE A 358 9.02 16.13 8.88
C PHE A 358 9.38 17.58 8.56
N GLU A 359 9.22 18.00 7.31
CA GLU A 359 9.59 19.32 6.82
C GLU A 359 8.43 20.07 6.16
N LEU A 360 8.11 21.26 6.66
CA LEU A 360 6.99 22.08 6.18
C LEU A 360 7.20 22.60 4.74
N LYS A 361 8.45 22.80 4.30
CA LYS A 361 8.74 23.33 2.95
C LYS A 361 8.13 22.49 1.84
N HIS A 362 8.10 21.16 2.02
CA HIS A 362 7.54 20.23 1.05
C HIS A 362 6.00 20.19 0.99
N LEU A 363 5.32 20.94 1.85
CA LEU A 363 3.85 21.08 1.77
C LEU A 363 3.40 22.18 0.79
N ASN A 364 4.32 22.96 0.23
CA ASN A 364 3.98 24.07 -0.65
C ASN A 364 3.63 23.57 -2.07
N PRO A 365 2.36 23.68 -2.50
CA PRO A 365 1.91 23.14 -3.78
C PRO A 365 2.42 23.93 -5.00
N LEU A 366 3.07 25.06 -4.79
CA LEU A 366 3.62 25.91 -5.85
C LEU A 366 5.12 25.67 -6.08
N MET A 367 5.72 24.83 -5.27
CA MET A 367 7.14 24.51 -5.42
C MET A 367 7.29 23.28 -6.33
N ILE A 368 8.00 23.49 -7.42
CA ILE A 368 8.29 22.46 -8.42
C ILE A 368 9.55 21.70 -8.01
N MET A 369 9.53 20.39 -8.09
CA MET A 369 10.47 19.40 -7.55
C MET A 369 11.95 19.72 -7.78
N HIS A 370 12.32 20.07 -8.98
CA HIS A 370 13.72 20.35 -9.31
C HIS A 370 14.37 21.47 -8.49
N SER A 371 13.56 22.38 -7.96
CA SER A 371 14.07 23.48 -7.15
C SER A 371 14.38 23.10 -5.71
N PHE A 372 13.88 21.95 -5.23
CA PHE A 372 14.07 21.54 -3.83
C PHE A 372 15.37 20.80 -3.59
N GLY A 373 15.83 20.00 -4.55
CA GLY A 373 17.05 19.23 -4.42
C GLY A 373 18.28 20.06 -4.13
N SER A 374 18.28 21.33 -4.59
CA SER A 374 19.37 22.28 -4.34
C SER A 374 19.27 23.00 -2.97
N TRP A 375 18.19 22.78 -2.22
CA TRP A 375 17.93 23.42 -0.94
C TRP A 375 18.08 22.49 0.26
N GLU A 376 18.35 21.21 -0.01
CA GLU A 376 18.66 20.26 1.06
C GLU A 376 20.01 20.63 1.66
N ASP A 377 20.03 20.60 2.99
CA ASP A 377 21.24 20.92 3.73
C ASP A 377 22.23 19.76 3.63
N SER A 378 23.39 20.03 3.09
CA SER A 378 24.45 19.04 2.92
C SER A 378 25.19 18.70 4.23
N ASP A 379 24.82 19.32 5.34
CA ASP A 379 25.50 19.12 6.63
C ASP A 379 25.30 17.72 7.21
N TYR A 380 24.33 16.98 6.68
CA TYR A 380 24.03 15.60 7.09
C TYR A 380 24.79 14.54 6.31
N VAL A 381 25.62 14.92 5.33
CA VAL A 381 26.32 13.98 4.44
C VAL A 381 27.82 14.14 4.64
N SER A 382 28.51 13.03 4.91
CA SER A 382 29.97 13.04 4.99
C SER A 382 30.61 13.36 3.64
N ASP A 383 31.87 13.84 3.64
CA ASP A 383 32.57 14.18 2.41
C ASP A 383 32.69 12.97 1.45
N ILE A 384 32.90 11.77 1.99
CA ILE A 384 32.92 10.53 1.20
C ILE A 384 31.55 10.22 0.59
N GLU A 385 30.48 10.41 1.36
CA GLU A 385 29.11 10.20 0.83
C GLU A 385 28.78 11.22 -0.26
N LYS A 386 29.18 12.48 -0.09
CA LYS A 386 29.05 13.51 -1.14
C LYS A 386 29.80 13.12 -2.41
N GLU A 387 31.00 12.58 -2.27
CA GLU A 387 31.80 12.14 -3.41
C GLU A 387 31.10 11.02 -4.19
N TYR A 388 30.57 9.99 -3.51
CA TYR A 388 29.99 8.83 -4.16
C TYR A 388 28.53 9.00 -4.54
N TYR A 389 27.72 9.55 -3.65
CA TYR A 389 26.26 9.59 -3.83
C TYR A 389 25.74 10.96 -4.26
N GLY A 390 26.45 12.05 -4.01
CA GLY A 390 26.00 13.41 -4.23
C GLY A 390 25.59 14.11 -2.94
N GLU A 391 25.18 15.38 -3.08
CA GLU A 391 24.97 16.27 -1.94
C GLU A 391 23.62 16.08 -1.24
N ALA A 392 22.64 15.45 -1.88
CA ALA A 392 21.27 15.39 -1.35
C ALA A 392 20.79 13.95 -1.14
N HIS A 393 20.26 13.66 0.04
CA HIS A 393 19.59 12.40 0.39
C HIS A 393 18.09 12.48 0.11
N ILE A 394 17.75 12.86 -1.09
CA ILE A 394 16.37 12.94 -1.57
C ILE A 394 16.18 12.13 -2.84
N CYS A 395 14.97 11.66 -3.03
CA CYS A 395 14.55 11.07 -4.30
C CYS A 395 13.33 11.83 -4.82
N GLN A 396 13.50 12.44 -5.97
CA GLN A 396 12.40 13.04 -6.71
C GLN A 396 11.67 11.95 -7.49
N TYR A 397 10.35 12.10 -7.60
CA TYR A 397 9.51 11.10 -8.23
C TYR A 397 8.36 11.78 -8.97
N MET A 398 8.09 11.33 -10.17
CA MET A 398 7.02 11.84 -11.02
C MET A 398 6.07 10.73 -11.46
N GLY A 399 4.79 11.02 -11.45
CA GLY A 399 3.74 10.16 -11.99
C GLY A 399 2.88 10.91 -13.02
N ILE A 400 2.50 10.24 -14.10
CA ILE A 400 1.52 10.72 -15.06
C ILE A 400 0.44 9.67 -15.21
N SER A 401 -0.82 10.08 -15.23
CA SER A 401 -1.96 9.21 -15.51
C SER A 401 -2.83 9.78 -16.63
N LEU A 402 -3.28 8.90 -17.51
CA LEU A 402 -4.27 9.19 -18.54
C LEU A 402 -5.36 8.15 -18.46
N GLU A 403 -6.62 8.59 -18.45
CA GLU A 403 -7.78 7.72 -18.53
C GLU A 403 -8.71 8.18 -19.65
N ILE A 404 -9.19 7.23 -20.43
CA ILE A 404 -10.09 7.47 -21.56
C ILE A 404 -11.22 6.45 -21.52
N THR A 405 -12.46 6.92 -21.75
CA THR A 405 -13.63 6.07 -22.00
C THR A 405 -14.04 6.20 -23.47
N PRO A 406 -13.37 5.46 -24.38
CA PRO A 406 -13.51 5.68 -25.83
C PRO A 406 -14.92 5.36 -26.35
N PHE A 407 -15.61 4.43 -25.73
CA PHE A 407 -17.01 4.09 -26.02
C PHE A 407 -17.71 3.61 -24.75
N LYS A 408 -19.02 3.49 -24.82
CA LYS A 408 -19.86 3.04 -23.71
C LYS A 408 -19.37 1.71 -23.14
N TYR A 409 -19.27 1.59 -21.81
CA TYR A 409 -18.81 0.42 -21.07
C TYR A 409 -17.30 0.15 -21.12
N SER A 410 -16.51 0.99 -21.75
CA SER A 410 -15.07 0.78 -21.86
C SER A 410 -14.28 1.78 -21.02
N ARG A 411 -13.10 1.35 -20.61
CA ARG A 411 -12.08 2.18 -19.95
C ARG A 411 -10.70 1.78 -20.45
N LEU A 412 -9.92 2.75 -20.88
CA LEU A 412 -8.51 2.61 -21.19
C LEU A 412 -7.73 3.52 -20.23
N TYR A 413 -6.69 3.00 -19.62
CA TYR A 413 -5.85 3.77 -18.73
C TYR A 413 -4.38 3.52 -19.00
N PHE A 414 -3.59 4.55 -18.75
CA PHE A 414 -2.15 4.54 -18.85
C PHE A 414 -1.55 5.28 -17.65
N LEU A 415 -0.54 4.68 -17.02
CA LEU A 415 0.24 5.27 -15.95
C LEU A 415 1.71 5.22 -16.31
N TYR A 416 2.40 6.28 -15.95
CA TYR A 416 3.84 6.41 -16.04
C TYR A 416 4.40 6.83 -14.69
N ALA A 417 5.54 6.28 -14.32
CA ALA A 417 6.27 6.61 -13.10
C ALA A 417 7.76 6.76 -13.41
N GLN A 418 8.42 7.70 -12.75
CA GLN A 418 9.83 7.99 -12.98
C GLN A 418 10.48 8.55 -11.74
N ASN A 419 11.60 7.97 -11.30
CA ASN A 419 12.43 8.54 -10.25
C ASN A 419 13.79 9.05 -10.74
N GLU A 420 14.18 8.72 -11.97
CA GLU A 420 15.37 9.24 -12.62
C GLU A 420 15.25 9.11 -14.13
N MET A 421 15.70 10.10 -14.88
CA MET A 421 15.83 10.05 -16.33
C MET A 421 16.85 11.10 -16.79
N GLN A 422 17.76 10.69 -17.64
CA GLN A 422 18.71 11.61 -18.25
C GLN A 422 18.17 12.07 -19.61
N THR A 423 17.95 13.36 -19.73
CA THR A 423 17.54 13.92 -21.03
C THR A 423 18.69 13.90 -22.02
N PRO A 424 18.42 13.89 -23.36
CA PRO A 424 19.49 13.96 -24.37
C PRO A 424 20.41 15.16 -24.24
N LEU A 425 19.97 16.21 -23.54
CA LEU A 425 20.79 17.42 -23.27
C LEU A 425 21.78 17.22 -22.13
N GLU A 426 21.50 16.32 -21.21
CA GLU A 426 22.34 15.99 -20.05
C GLU A 426 23.34 14.90 -20.37
N LEU A 427 23.03 14.01 -21.32
CA LEU A 427 23.91 12.96 -21.79
C LEU A 427 25.17 13.54 -22.45
N GLY A 428 26.28 12.80 -22.39
CA GLY A 428 27.56 13.15 -22.97
C GLY A 428 28.68 13.39 -21.97
N SER A 429 28.36 13.36 -20.67
CA SER A 429 29.38 13.24 -19.61
C SER A 429 29.35 11.84 -18.99
N ALA A 430 30.52 11.32 -18.61
CA ALA A 430 30.61 10.01 -17.96
C ALA A 430 29.72 9.91 -16.71
N ASN A 431 29.53 11.03 -15.99
CA ASN A 431 28.66 11.07 -14.82
C ASN A 431 27.18 10.90 -15.22
N ALA A 432 26.68 11.65 -16.18
CA ALA A 432 25.29 11.57 -16.63
C ALA A 432 25.01 10.22 -17.32
N ASN A 433 25.95 9.74 -18.12
CA ASN A 433 25.79 8.45 -18.82
C ASN A 433 25.68 7.26 -17.85
N SER A 434 26.32 7.36 -16.68
CA SER A 434 26.28 6.30 -15.65
C SER A 434 25.06 6.37 -14.71
N ILE A 435 24.13 7.29 -14.92
CA ILE A 435 22.87 7.38 -14.16
C ILE A 435 21.78 6.61 -14.91
N PRO A 436 21.17 5.55 -14.31
CA PRO A 436 20.13 4.76 -14.98
C PRO A 436 18.84 5.55 -15.21
N ASP A 437 18.18 5.27 -16.32
CA ASP A 437 16.78 5.67 -16.48
C ASP A 437 15.87 4.75 -15.66
N SER A 438 15.28 5.32 -14.62
CA SER A 438 14.49 4.61 -13.61
C SER A 438 13.02 4.93 -13.81
N LEU A 439 12.34 4.12 -14.60
CA LEU A 439 10.97 4.39 -15.07
C LEU A 439 10.09 3.14 -15.08
N GLY A 440 8.78 3.36 -15.00
CA GLY A 440 7.76 2.34 -15.07
C GLY A 440 6.59 2.76 -15.95
N PHE A 441 5.99 1.81 -16.64
CA PHE A 441 4.81 1.97 -17.49
C PHE A 441 3.76 0.95 -17.12
N GLN A 442 2.50 1.37 -17.10
CA GLN A 442 1.37 0.49 -16.88
C GLN A 442 0.23 0.93 -17.80
N ALA A 443 -0.38 -0.02 -18.48
CA ALA A 443 -1.53 0.24 -19.33
C ALA A 443 -2.56 -0.87 -19.20
N GLY A 444 -3.83 -0.52 -19.18
CA GLY A 444 -4.91 -1.49 -19.11
C GLY A 444 -6.13 -1.07 -19.90
N PHE A 445 -6.84 -2.09 -20.36
CA PHE A 445 -8.15 -1.96 -21.01
C PHE A 445 -9.18 -2.76 -20.22
N GLU A 446 -10.29 -2.13 -19.90
CA GLU A 446 -11.42 -2.71 -19.18
C GLU A 446 -12.70 -2.56 -20.00
N LEU A 447 -13.47 -3.63 -20.05
CA LEU A 447 -14.81 -3.65 -20.64
C LEU A 447 -15.80 -4.20 -19.61
N THR A 448 -16.80 -3.39 -19.25
CA THR A 448 -17.78 -3.74 -18.22
C THR A 448 -19.18 -3.73 -18.82
N ILE A 449 -19.82 -4.90 -18.92
CA ILE A 449 -21.11 -5.08 -19.61
C ILE A 449 -22.16 -5.58 -18.62
N PRO A 450 -23.32 -4.89 -18.49
CA PRO A 450 -24.41 -5.37 -17.67
C PRO A 450 -25.12 -6.59 -18.30
N ASP A 451 -25.68 -7.45 -17.45
CA ASP A 451 -26.53 -8.54 -17.88
C ASP A 451 -28.02 -8.30 -17.53
N LYS A 452 -28.88 -9.20 -17.97
CA LYS A 452 -30.32 -9.12 -17.76
C LYS A 452 -30.76 -9.31 -16.31
N ASN A 453 -29.87 -9.80 -15.45
CA ASN A 453 -30.15 -10.09 -14.04
C ASN A 453 -29.61 -9.01 -13.10
N ASN A 454 -29.33 -7.81 -13.61
CA ASN A 454 -28.66 -6.71 -12.89
C ASN A 454 -27.24 -7.08 -12.39
N GLY A 455 -26.60 -8.05 -13.03
CA GLY A 455 -25.21 -8.37 -12.84
C GLY A 455 -24.31 -7.67 -13.86
N TRP A 456 -23.01 -7.72 -13.64
CA TRP A 456 -22.00 -7.06 -14.46
C TRP A 456 -20.87 -8.01 -14.79
N TRP A 457 -20.62 -8.20 -16.07
CA TRP A 457 -19.41 -8.84 -16.56
C TRP A 457 -18.33 -7.80 -16.76
N THR A 458 -17.14 -8.03 -16.19
CA THR A 458 -16.00 -7.17 -16.41
C THR A 458 -14.82 -8.00 -16.92
N GLY A 459 -14.29 -7.62 -18.08
CA GLY A 459 -13.05 -8.16 -18.63
C GLY A 459 -11.98 -7.09 -18.56
N THR A 460 -10.81 -7.40 -17.99
CA THR A 460 -9.68 -6.49 -17.87
C THR A 460 -8.41 -7.15 -18.37
N LEU A 461 -7.64 -6.42 -19.19
CA LEU A 461 -6.28 -6.78 -19.60
C LEU A 461 -5.35 -5.66 -19.17
N GLU A 462 -4.26 -6.01 -18.51
CA GLU A 462 -3.26 -5.04 -18.06
C GLU A 462 -1.85 -5.54 -18.29
N GLY A 463 -0.98 -4.64 -18.73
CA GLY A 463 0.45 -4.84 -18.82
C GLY A 463 1.20 -3.82 -17.99
N ILE A 464 2.29 -4.24 -17.38
CA ILE A 464 3.20 -3.42 -16.59
C ILE A 464 4.65 -3.72 -16.96
N TYR A 465 5.46 -2.67 -16.97
CA TYR A 465 6.90 -2.73 -17.11
C TYR A 465 7.55 -1.80 -16.10
N THR A 466 8.57 -2.28 -15.41
CA THR A 466 9.46 -1.48 -14.57
C THR A 466 10.91 -1.73 -14.97
N SER A 467 11.67 -0.65 -15.19
CA SER A 467 13.09 -0.77 -15.55
C SER A 467 13.92 -1.34 -14.40
N PRO A 468 15.13 -1.85 -14.67
CA PRO A 468 15.97 -2.49 -13.65
C PRO A 468 16.27 -1.64 -12.40
N PHE A 469 16.26 -0.33 -12.54
CA PHE A 469 16.49 0.61 -11.43
C PHE A 469 15.26 1.44 -11.06
N CYS A 470 14.06 1.06 -11.53
CA CYS A 470 12.83 1.72 -11.09
C CYS A 470 12.72 1.65 -9.56
N TYR A 471 12.42 2.78 -8.91
CA TYR A 471 12.38 2.96 -7.44
C TYR A 471 13.75 2.91 -6.73
N ILE A 472 14.83 2.59 -7.41
CA ILE A 472 16.17 2.44 -6.83
C ILE A 472 16.99 3.72 -7.04
N LYS A 473 17.70 4.15 -6.01
CA LYS A 473 18.66 5.26 -6.00
C LYS A 473 20.05 4.78 -5.54
N GLN A 474 21.00 5.70 -5.51
CA GLN A 474 22.40 5.45 -5.16
C GLN A 474 22.57 4.80 -3.78
N GLY A 475 21.68 5.09 -2.85
CA GLY A 475 21.63 4.49 -1.53
C GLY A 475 20.27 3.90 -1.23
N ALA A 476 20.26 2.83 -0.43
CA ALA A 476 19.01 2.20 -0.02
C ALA A 476 18.12 3.18 0.73
N ASP A 477 18.68 4.01 1.58
CA ASP A 477 17.94 4.91 2.47
C ASP A 477 17.04 5.89 1.74
N TRP A 478 17.39 6.33 0.54
CA TRP A 478 16.57 7.21 -0.26
C TRP A 478 16.01 6.57 -1.53
N SER A 479 16.05 5.25 -1.60
CA SER A 479 15.26 4.50 -2.57
C SER A 479 13.77 4.46 -2.17
N LEU A 480 12.90 4.28 -3.16
CA LEU A 480 11.45 4.43 -3.02
C LEU A 480 10.78 3.15 -2.52
N TYR A 481 10.90 2.87 -1.23
CA TYR A 481 10.26 1.75 -0.56
C TYR A 481 9.85 2.11 0.87
N SER A 482 8.90 1.37 1.39
CA SER A 482 8.42 1.45 2.78
C SER A 482 8.93 0.29 3.59
N THR A 483 9.17 0.50 4.89
CA THR A 483 9.50 -0.58 5.83
C THR A 483 8.62 -0.52 7.05
N ARG A 484 8.38 -1.69 7.62
CA ARG A 484 7.69 -1.89 8.88
C ARG A 484 8.26 -3.05 9.65
N ASN A 485 8.21 -2.94 10.96
CA ASN A 485 8.18 -4.10 11.83
C ASN A 485 6.72 -4.42 12.15
N ASP A 486 6.24 -5.54 11.63
CA ASP A 486 4.96 -6.08 12.08
C ASP A 486 5.18 -6.72 13.46
N MET A 487 4.91 -5.89 14.48
CA MET A 487 5.13 -6.27 15.88
C MET A 487 3.91 -7.02 16.36
N GLN A 488 4.11 -8.25 16.75
CA GLN A 488 3.11 -9.09 17.36
C GLN A 488 3.54 -9.45 18.77
N SER A 489 2.60 -9.86 19.61
CA SER A 489 2.78 -9.97 21.06
C SER A 489 4.02 -10.75 21.52
N ASN A 490 4.56 -11.64 20.70
CA ASN A 490 5.71 -12.48 21.05
C ASN A 490 6.89 -12.40 20.08
N SER A 491 6.75 -11.69 18.97
CA SER A 491 7.81 -11.55 17.97
C SER A 491 7.55 -10.37 17.03
N SER A 492 8.55 -10.00 16.25
CA SER A 492 8.38 -9.02 15.17
C SER A 492 8.92 -9.58 13.86
N VAL A 493 8.27 -9.22 12.77
CA VAL A 493 8.71 -9.56 11.42
C VAL A 493 8.97 -8.25 10.68
N PRO A 494 10.20 -8.02 10.22
CA PRO A 494 10.47 -6.89 9.36
C PRO A 494 9.84 -7.12 7.99
N LEU A 495 9.15 -6.10 7.49
CA LEU A 495 8.50 -6.09 6.19
C LEU A 495 9.01 -4.92 5.38
N CYS A 496 9.26 -5.12 4.09
CA CYS A 496 9.55 -4.04 3.15
C CYS A 496 8.72 -4.20 1.88
N SER A 497 8.44 -3.07 1.24
CA SER A 497 7.67 -3.01 0.01
C SER A 497 8.03 -1.79 -0.81
N TRP A 498 8.14 -1.97 -2.11
CA TRP A 498 8.26 -0.85 -3.04
C TRP A 498 7.00 0.01 -3.00
N ILE A 499 7.15 1.33 -3.15
CA ILE A 499 6.01 2.26 -3.02
C ILE A 499 5.04 2.21 -4.21
N GLY A 500 5.48 1.75 -5.36
CA GLY A 500 4.69 1.68 -6.59
C GLY A 500 4.26 0.26 -6.93
N SER A 501 4.69 -0.23 -8.10
CA SER A 501 4.36 -1.57 -8.56
C SER A 501 4.58 -2.63 -7.48
N PRO A 502 3.59 -3.49 -7.21
CA PRO A 502 3.79 -4.62 -6.30
C PRO A 502 4.86 -5.61 -6.78
N PHE A 503 5.21 -5.56 -8.05
CA PHE A 503 6.29 -6.40 -8.62
C PHE A 503 7.69 -5.79 -8.42
N GLY A 504 7.77 -4.54 -7.93
CA GLY A 504 9.04 -3.85 -7.74
C GLY A 504 9.71 -3.42 -9.05
N PRO A 505 11.04 -3.18 -9.02
CA PRO A 505 11.84 -2.93 -10.22
C PRO A 505 12.03 -4.19 -11.05
N ASP A 506 12.62 -4.04 -12.23
CA ASP A 506 13.11 -5.15 -13.06
C ASP A 506 12.04 -6.19 -13.44
N ALA A 507 10.84 -5.72 -13.79
CA ALA A 507 9.70 -6.58 -14.01
C ALA A 507 8.92 -6.27 -15.30
N ILE A 508 8.41 -7.34 -15.92
CA ILE A 508 7.39 -7.30 -16.97
C ILE A 508 6.23 -8.16 -16.51
N GLY A 509 5.06 -7.55 -16.30
CA GLY A 509 3.85 -8.25 -15.90
C GLY A 509 2.75 -8.13 -16.94
N PHE A 510 1.94 -9.15 -17.05
CA PHE A 510 0.69 -9.15 -17.77
C PHE A 510 -0.38 -9.86 -16.95
N GLN A 511 -1.53 -9.22 -16.78
CA GLN A 511 -2.66 -9.84 -16.12
C GLN A 511 -3.92 -9.73 -16.96
N ALA A 512 -4.66 -10.83 -17.02
CA ALA A 512 -6.00 -10.90 -17.58
C ALA A 512 -6.98 -11.31 -16.48
N ARG A 513 -8.10 -10.60 -16.37
CA ARG A 513 -9.20 -10.91 -15.44
C ARG A 513 -10.51 -10.95 -16.18
N VAL A 514 -11.31 -11.93 -15.86
CA VAL A 514 -12.74 -11.94 -16.16
C VAL A 514 -13.49 -12.10 -14.84
N SER A 515 -14.41 -11.19 -14.57
CA SER A 515 -15.23 -11.26 -13.37
C SER A 515 -16.72 -11.09 -13.70
N TYR A 516 -17.55 -11.67 -12.85
CA TYR A 516 -18.99 -11.40 -12.80
C TYR A 516 -19.33 -10.94 -11.40
N SER A 517 -20.02 -9.83 -11.29
CA SER A 517 -20.45 -9.26 -10.02
C SER A 517 -21.95 -8.96 -10.04
N GLN A 518 -22.67 -9.50 -9.08
CA GLN A 518 -24.01 -9.09 -8.73
C GLN A 518 -23.98 -8.57 -7.29
N ILE A 519 -23.90 -7.27 -7.16
CA ILE A 519 -23.71 -6.59 -5.87
C ILE A 519 -24.74 -7.04 -4.84
N SER A 520 -24.30 -7.33 -3.62
CA SER A 520 -25.08 -7.88 -2.50
C SER A 520 -25.67 -9.26 -2.79
N LYS A 521 -25.03 -10.05 -3.65
CA LYS A 521 -25.44 -11.43 -3.89
C LYS A 521 -24.27 -12.36 -4.12
N TRP A 522 -23.50 -12.18 -5.18
CA TRP A 522 -22.32 -12.97 -5.43
C TRP A 522 -21.34 -12.30 -6.39
N ASN A 523 -20.10 -12.69 -6.28
CA ASN A 523 -19.01 -12.28 -7.16
C ASN A 523 -18.18 -13.51 -7.53
N ALA A 524 -17.70 -13.57 -8.76
CA ALA A 524 -16.77 -14.60 -9.22
C ALA A 524 -15.72 -13.96 -10.12
N GLU A 525 -14.47 -14.37 -9.95
CA GLU A 525 -13.33 -13.86 -10.71
C GLU A 525 -12.45 -15.01 -11.18
N LEU A 526 -11.92 -14.90 -12.38
CA LEU A 526 -10.86 -15.74 -12.90
C LEU A 526 -9.73 -14.83 -13.39
N ASP A 527 -8.57 -14.99 -12.78
CA ASP A 527 -7.35 -14.23 -13.09
C ASP A 527 -6.30 -15.14 -13.71
N TYR A 528 -5.58 -14.61 -14.68
CA TYR A 528 -4.30 -15.17 -15.14
C TYR A 528 -3.22 -14.10 -15.00
N LEU A 529 -2.13 -14.42 -14.32
CA LEU A 529 -0.95 -13.57 -14.18
C LEU A 529 0.24 -14.26 -14.86
N PHE A 530 0.90 -13.54 -15.76
CA PHE A 530 2.26 -13.80 -16.21
C PHE A 530 3.17 -12.71 -15.67
N LEU A 531 4.29 -13.10 -15.07
CA LEU A 531 5.29 -12.18 -14.56
C LEU A 531 6.69 -12.70 -14.86
N ALA A 532 7.47 -11.88 -15.52
CA ALA A 532 8.91 -12.07 -15.69
C ALA A 532 9.62 -11.05 -14.80
N HIS A 533 10.52 -11.50 -13.93
CA HIS A 533 11.23 -10.66 -12.98
C HIS A 533 12.73 -10.94 -13.04
N GLY A 534 13.52 -9.89 -13.23
CA GLY A 534 14.98 -9.97 -13.20
C GLY A 534 15.55 -10.09 -11.79
N THR A 535 16.84 -9.90 -11.66
CA THR A 535 17.55 -10.06 -10.37
C THR A 535 17.58 -8.79 -9.52
N ASN A 536 17.28 -7.64 -10.10
CA ASN A 536 17.32 -6.38 -9.37
C ASN A 536 16.09 -6.25 -8.44
N SER A 537 16.34 -6.33 -7.17
CA SER A 537 15.35 -6.20 -6.10
C SER A 537 16.04 -5.72 -4.83
N PHE A 538 15.43 -5.88 -3.67
CA PHE A 538 16.03 -5.55 -2.36
C PHE A 538 17.40 -6.19 -2.14
N GLY A 539 17.69 -7.35 -2.74
CA GLY A 539 18.99 -8.01 -2.68
C GLY A 539 20.17 -7.14 -3.15
N LEU A 540 19.94 -6.17 -4.03
CA LEU A 540 20.96 -5.21 -4.45
C LEU A 540 21.56 -4.42 -3.28
N PHE A 541 20.77 -4.12 -2.27
CA PHE A 541 21.19 -3.32 -1.13
C PHE A 541 22.21 -4.03 -0.23
N ASN A 542 22.41 -5.34 -0.42
CA ASN A 542 23.48 -6.10 0.24
C ASN A 542 24.86 -5.84 -0.37
N ASN A 543 24.92 -5.31 -1.60
CA ASN A 543 26.17 -5.02 -2.26
C ASN A 543 26.80 -3.77 -1.64
N THR A 544 27.74 -3.99 -0.75
CA THR A 544 28.49 -2.93 -0.05
C THR A 544 29.98 -3.18 -0.13
N ILE A 545 30.76 -2.11 -0.05
CA ILE A 545 32.20 -2.16 0.17
C ILE A 545 32.52 -1.44 1.48
N GLU A 546 33.63 -1.82 2.10
CA GLU A 546 34.14 -1.19 3.32
C GLU A 546 35.28 -0.23 2.99
N ILE A 547 35.17 1.03 3.41
CA ILE A 547 36.17 2.06 3.30
C ILE A 547 36.34 2.67 4.69
N ASP A 548 37.56 2.63 5.22
CA ASP A 548 37.89 3.15 6.55
C ASP A 548 36.99 2.62 7.69
N GLY A 549 36.62 1.35 7.60
CA GLY A 549 35.78 0.67 8.60
C GLY A 549 34.28 0.97 8.50
N LYS A 550 33.83 1.72 7.49
CA LYS A 550 32.46 2.03 7.22
C LYS A 550 31.99 1.37 5.92
N LYS A 551 30.77 0.83 5.91
CA LYS A 551 30.16 0.21 4.73
C LYS A 551 29.46 1.24 3.85
N TYR A 552 29.66 1.13 2.54
CA TYR A 552 29.04 1.96 1.52
C TYR A 552 28.37 1.09 0.47
N TYR A 553 27.17 1.48 0.04
CA TYR A 553 26.46 0.78 -1.03
C TYR A 553 27.26 0.83 -2.34
N SER A 554 27.35 -0.31 -3.02
CA SER A 554 28.14 -0.48 -4.25
C SER A 554 27.39 -1.24 -5.33
N TYR A 555 26.19 -0.77 -5.68
CA TYR A 555 25.34 -1.41 -6.70
C TYR A 555 24.89 -0.44 -7.80
N TYR A 556 24.85 0.85 -7.55
CA TYR A 556 24.35 1.83 -8.50
C TYR A 556 25.46 2.23 -9.49
N PRO A 557 25.22 2.25 -10.82
CA PRO A 557 26.28 2.39 -11.81
C PRO A 557 27.18 3.61 -11.63
N SER A 558 26.60 4.78 -11.34
CA SER A 558 27.39 5.99 -11.11
C SER A 558 28.25 5.91 -9.83
N VAL A 559 27.79 5.17 -8.83
CA VAL A 559 28.55 4.92 -7.60
C VAL A 559 29.68 3.94 -7.86
N LEU A 560 29.40 2.81 -8.53
CA LEU A 560 30.41 1.83 -8.93
C LEU A 560 31.55 2.49 -9.71
N ARG A 561 31.20 3.36 -10.65
CA ARG A 561 32.17 4.13 -11.45
C ARG A 561 33.03 5.05 -10.58
N LYS A 562 32.40 5.84 -9.71
CA LYS A 562 33.13 6.76 -8.81
C LYS A 562 34.05 6.04 -7.83
N MET A 563 33.67 4.84 -7.40
CA MET A 563 34.51 3.96 -6.56
C MET A 563 35.59 3.23 -7.36
N GLY A 564 35.63 3.37 -8.68
CA GLY A 564 36.60 2.68 -9.54
C GLY A 564 36.40 1.18 -9.66
N LEU A 565 35.16 0.69 -9.38
CA LEU A 565 34.83 -0.73 -9.46
C LEU A 565 34.43 -1.15 -10.88
N VAL A 566 34.03 -0.20 -11.71
CA VAL A 566 33.71 -0.38 -13.14
C VAL A 566 34.28 0.80 -13.96
N THR A 567 34.50 0.58 -15.24
CA THR A 567 34.88 1.63 -16.20
C THR A 567 33.71 2.55 -16.53
N ASP A 568 33.97 3.67 -17.18
CA ASP A 568 32.93 4.59 -17.69
C ASP A 568 31.97 3.87 -18.66
N GLU A 569 32.50 3.02 -19.56
CA GLU A 569 31.74 2.26 -20.54
C GLU A 569 30.86 1.20 -19.87
N GLU A 570 31.42 0.42 -18.94
CA GLU A 570 30.63 -0.57 -18.19
C GLU A 570 29.52 0.07 -17.37
N ALA A 571 29.77 1.23 -16.73
CA ALA A 571 28.76 1.96 -15.99
C ALA A 571 27.64 2.47 -16.89
N GLU A 572 27.97 2.95 -18.10
CA GLU A 572 26.99 3.37 -19.10
C GLU A 572 26.17 2.18 -19.60
N ASP A 573 26.77 1.04 -19.90
CA ASP A 573 26.10 -0.17 -20.33
C ASP A 573 25.08 -0.66 -19.29
N ILE A 574 25.46 -0.67 -18.00
CA ILE A 574 24.58 -1.03 -16.91
C ILE A 574 23.43 0.00 -16.80
N ALA A 575 23.74 1.29 -16.89
CA ALA A 575 22.76 2.37 -16.74
C ALA A 575 21.74 2.41 -17.88
N ARG A 576 22.12 1.97 -19.09
CA ARG A 576 21.25 1.93 -20.29
C ARG A 576 20.59 0.58 -20.53
N THR A 577 20.62 -0.31 -19.54
CA THR A 577 19.93 -1.59 -19.60
C THR A 577 18.44 -1.40 -19.36
N TYR A 578 17.61 -1.75 -20.34
CA TYR A 578 16.15 -1.74 -20.25
C TYR A 578 15.54 -3.13 -20.29
N VAL A 579 16.35 -4.15 -20.48
CA VAL A 579 15.93 -5.56 -20.42
C VAL A 579 16.09 -6.09 -19.00
N LEU A 580 15.34 -7.14 -18.67
CA LEU A 580 15.43 -7.79 -17.36
C LEU A 580 16.83 -8.33 -17.10
N THR A 581 17.29 -8.16 -15.86
CA THR A 581 18.66 -8.48 -15.48
C THR A 581 18.81 -9.93 -15.03
N GLY A 582 19.99 -10.50 -15.23
CA GLY A 582 20.39 -11.81 -14.71
C GLY A 582 19.52 -12.98 -15.16
N SER A 583 19.36 -13.96 -14.30
CA SER A 583 18.52 -15.14 -14.53
C SER A 583 17.06 -14.77 -14.26
N VAL A 584 16.29 -14.57 -15.31
CA VAL A 584 14.90 -14.10 -15.21
C VAL A 584 14.01 -15.20 -14.64
N GLN A 585 13.27 -14.90 -13.55
CA GLN A 585 12.21 -15.74 -13.02
C GLN A 585 10.92 -15.50 -13.80
N PHE A 586 10.25 -16.60 -14.23
CA PHE A 586 8.95 -16.53 -14.90
C PHE A 586 7.88 -17.16 -14.01
N THR A 587 6.96 -16.36 -13.54
CA THR A 587 5.83 -16.79 -12.72
C THR A 587 4.56 -16.80 -13.56
N ASN A 588 3.83 -17.91 -13.52
CA ASN A 588 2.50 -18.03 -14.10
C ASN A 588 1.53 -18.46 -13.01
N SER A 589 0.43 -17.74 -12.85
CA SER A 589 -0.57 -18.05 -11.84
C SER A 589 -1.97 -17.97 -12.42
N ILE A 590 -2.78 -18.97 -12.10
CA ILE A 590 -4.21 -18.96 -12.38
C ILE A 590 -4.93 -18.92 -11.04
N THR A 591 -5.76 -17.90 -10.84
CA THR A 591 -6.52 -17.70 -9.61
C THR A 591 -8.00 -17.63 -9.90
N ALA A 592 -8.77 -18.47 -9.24
CA ALA A 592 -10.22 -18.39 -9.18
C ALA A 592 -10.65 -17.87 -7.80
N LYS A 593 -11.56 -16.89 -7.77
CA LYS A 593 -12.16 -16.35 -6.55
C LYS A 593 -13.67 -16.36 -6.70
N ALA A 594 -14.36 -16.63 -5.61
CA ALA A 594 -15.81 -16.47 -5.54
C ALA A 594 -16.22 -16.02 -4.15
N SER A 595 -17.27 -15.21 -4.09
CA SER A 595 -17.95 -14.86 -2.84
C SER A 595 -19.46 -14.91 -3.03
N TYR A 596 -20.16 -15.29 -1.98
CA TYR A 596 -21.62 -15.37 -1.95
C TYR A 596 -22.17 -14.80 -0.66
N ASP A 597 -23.06 -13.83 -0.78
CA ASP A 597 -23.78 -13.22 0.33
C ASP A 597 -24.96 -14.10 0.69
N ILE A 598 -24.85 -14.85 1.80
CA ILE A 598 -25.89 -15.72 2.35
C ILE A 598 -27.04 -14.87 2.88
N THR A 599 -26.69 -13.81 3.58
CA THR A 599 -27.56 -12.72 4.03
C THR A 599 -26.80 -11.41 3.88
N PRO A 600 -27.44 -10.23 4.04
CA PRO A 600 -26.69 -8.96 4.05
C PRO A 600 -25.55 -8.90 5.07
N GLN A 601 -25.66 -9.65 6.17
CA GLN A 601 -24.65 -9.69 7.23
C GLN A 601 -23.67 -10.85 7.11
N MET A 602 -23.92 -11.84 6.26
CA MET A 602 -23.13 -13.07 6.19
C MET A 602 -22.68 -13.35 4.77
N SER A 603 -21.41 -13.56 4.58
CA SER A 603 -20.86 -14.00 3.30
C SER A 603 -19.89 -15.16 3.46
N LEU A 604 -19.76 -15.94 2.39
CA LEU A 604 -18.78 -17.00 2.24
C LEU A 604 -17.92 -16.66 1.03
N SER A 605 -16.61 -16.66 1.20
CA SER A 605 -15.66 -16.42 0.13
C SER A 605 -14.63 -17.53 0.03
N GLY A 606 -14.17 -17.78 -1.18
CA GLY A 606 -13.13 -18.76 -1.46
C GLY A 606 -12.18 -18.27 -2.55
N ARG A 607 -10.96 -18.72 -2.47
CA ARG A 607 -9.91 -18.49 -3.46
C ARG A 607 -9.13 -19.76 -3.69
N ALA A 608 -8.77 -20.01 -4.93
CA ALA A 608 -7.92 -21.09 -5.35
C ALA A 608 -6.91 -20.56 -6.36
N THR A 609 -5.62 -20.72 -6.08
CA THR A 609 -4.53 -20.31 -6.97
C THR A 609 -3.65 -21.50 -7.26
N TYR A 610 -3.34 -21.72 -8.53
CA TYR A 610 -2.28 -22.63 -8.94
C TYR A 610 -1.19 -21.85 -9.65
N SER A 611 0.05 -22.10 -9.27
CA SER A 611 1.19 -21.40 -9.84
C SER A 611 2.30 -22.34 -10.26
N PHE A 612 3.02 -21.92 -11.28
CA PHE A 612 4.26 -22.54 -11.73
C PHE A 612 5.29 -21.45 -12.05
N ILE A 613 6.49 -21.68 -11.50
CA ILE A 613 7.58 -20.71 -11.50
C ILE A 613 8.81 -21.39 -12.11
N PHE A 614 9.31 -20.82 -13.20
CA PHE A 614 10.56 -21.22 -13.83
C PHE A 614 11.67 -20.30 -13.35
N ASN A 615 12.86 -20.81 -13.16
CA ASN A 615 13.99 -20.14 -12.54
C ASN A 615 13.60 -19.51 -11.19
N ASN A 616 12.91 -20.28 -10.37
CA ASN A 616 12.45 -19.85 -9.04
C ASN A 616 13.64 -19.30 -8.24
N LYS A 617 13.43 -18.17 -7.59
CA LYS A 617 14.47 -17.38 -6.89
C LYS A 617 15.61 -16.90 -7.80
N ASN A 618 15.32 -16.69 -9.08
CA ASN A 618 16.28 -16.33 -10.11
C ASN A 618 17.45 -17.35 -10.28
N GLU A 619 17.24 -18.59 -9.90
CA GLU A 619 18.19 -19.70 -10.07
C GLU A 619 17.88 -20.44 -11.38
N GLU A 620 18.84 -20.50 -12.29
CA GLU A 620 18.66 -21.14 -13.59
C GLU A 620 18.31 -22.63 -13.44
N GLY A 621 17.21 -23.04 -14.08
CA GLY A 621 16.71 -24.42 -14.06
C GLY A 621 15.93 -24.81 -12.79
N ASN A 622 15.83 -23.95 -11.79
CA ASN A 622 15.01 -24.19 -10.60
C ASN A 622 13.53 -24.05 -10.96
N PHE A 623 12.76 -25.13 -10.83
CA PHE A 623 11.33 -25.14 -11.15
C PHE A 623 10.51 -25.43 -9.89
N ALA A 624 9.54 -24.58 -9.59
CA ALA A 624 8.61 -24.76 -8.50
C ALA A 624 7.16 -24.64 -8.97
N HIS A 625 6.27 -25.40 -8.38
CA HIS A 625 4.82 -25.28 -8.62
C HIS A 625 4.02 -25.67 -7.39
N GLY A 626 2.78 -25.19 -7.30
CA GLY A 626 1.92 -25.53 -6.19
C GLY A 626 0.54 -24.90 -6.26
N PHE A 627 -0.30 -25.36 -5.36
CA PHE A 627 -1.66 -24.90 -5.15
C PHE A 627 -1.79 -24.19 -3.81
N GLU A 628 -2.51 -23.09 -3.79
CA GLU A 628 -2.95 -22.41 -2.59
C GLU A 628 -4.47 -22.24 -2.64
N GLY A 629 -5.14 -22.58 -1.55
CA GLY A 629 -6.58 -22.43 -1.39
C GLY A 629 -6.93 -21.75 -0.08
N CYS A 630 -7.91 -20.86 -0.10
CA CYS A 630 -8.44 -20.21 1.09
C CYS A 630 -9.96 -20.24 1.08
N LEU A 631 -10.54 -20.49 2.25
CA LEU A 631 -11.97 -20.40 2.49
C LEU A 631 -12.19 -19.49 3.70
N MET A 632 -13.11 -18.53 3.59
CA MET A 632 -13.40 -17.57 4.63
C MET A 632 -14.90 -17.34 4.75
N PHE A 633 -15.37 -17.34 5.99
CA PHE A 633 -16.71 -16.91 6.35
C PHE A 633 -16.63 -15.50 6.95
N GLU A 634 -17.45 -14.59 6.49
CA GLU A 634 -17.50 -13.23 7.03
C GLU A 634 -18.86 -12.96 7.65
N TYR A 635 -18.85 -12.33 8.81
CA TYR A 635 -20.04 -11.87 9.50
C TYR A 635 -19.87 -10.41 9.91
N LYS A 636 -20.89 -9.59 9.62
CA LYS A 636 -20.99 -8.19 10.07
C LYS A 636 -22.21 -8.05 10.95
N LEU A 637 -22.05 -7.44 12.11
CA LEU A 637 -23.18 -7.27 13.06
C LEU A 637 -24.26 -6.36 12.45
N PHE A 638 -23.82 -5.32 11.73
CA PHE A 638 -24.69 -4.41 10.98
C PHE A 638 -24.31 -4.44 9.50
N GLU A 639 -25.30 -4.18 8.65
CA GLU A 639 -25.14 -4.10 7.19
C GLU A 639 -24.37 -2.84 6.74
#